data_041802174af5a8db9d83d67ab15aa27e
#
_entry.id   041802174af5a8db9d83d67ab15aa27e
#
_cell.length_a   1.000
_cell.length_b   1.000
_cell.length_c   1.000
_cell.angle_alpha   90.00
_cell.angle_beta   90.00
_cell.angle_gamma   90.00
#
_symmetry.space_group_name_H-M   'P 1'
#
loop_
_entity.id
_entity.type
_entity.pdbx_description
1 polymer ?
#
loop_
_entity_poly.entity_id
_entity_poly.type
_entity_poly.pdbx_seq_one_letter_code
_entity_poly.pdbx_strand_id
1 'polypeptide(L)'
;MILSSKYKLVILNLIGGLVIFFALILLRLPVLINSDQNLTADEALMANHIMDLLNGGPFYFYYDFARYFGITNGLAAIPFFLILGVGSLAFKLPAVCFYALYILSTYWLVKKIHPQAALTVVLLMIFSSPAILSLTTMNYGVGLICFLGNLIFLSFFNVKETGGTKAFYCFLLGFFIGFGIYTFTYAIVYIGSILILFVLSNNSWNTFRSKISIKVIASGYMAQKGGVQKFVSILDGIILFFILTVLFSYVFGGFGIDIAGFSIMQSNELHKPVGQLLVLVIIRICLFRQDVMDKLNSTKRLIRSTAPLIRRSILFGFLGFAIGIAPRTASIFTGETIRGGQGFDVDFVPTNLVNHFWQLMTHYIPDVLGLWAPILRLFDYRMNLFYFLNLFLIAIIVLLIGRAIVLFITTRWKDVKDIFRLKALSFNPAQFLLVLPILICAAVIVSQGPPATRYLFPLHGVVSILVAIYLQKIRHKSKIFFTFALVAWCMFSSIETYQGYVKSGMVRNFSIIKLPDHYSKILEFCNQHKILHAYSDYDTSAIGTFLSKGNVQIAEYTKTVWAYKSKERLAGKDDFAIIVRNESALKNYQKYLDGNLHSYSKNIVKVGNGINEVYYVFSSFKGEKGAIDRLRSLIVG
;
A
#
# COMPACT_ATOMS: atom_id res chain seq x y z
N MET A 1 28.31 -25.12 -26.51
CA MET A 1 28.17 -23.69 -26.38
C MET A 1 28.08 -23.33 -24.89
N ILE A 2 29.17 -22.81 -24.28
CA ILE A 2 29.22 -22.53 -22.85
C ILE A 2 28.60 -21.15 -22.64
N LEU A 3 27.37 -21.12 -22.13
CA LEU A 3 26.71 -19.88 -21.75
C LEU A 3 27.60 -19.07 -20.81
N SER A 4 27.82 -17.80 -21.09
CA SER A 4 28.61 -16.91 -20.24
C SER A 4 28.04 -16.89 -18.81
N SER A 5 28.88 -16.64 -17.81
CA SER A 5 28.46 -16.63 -16.40
C SER A 5 27.29 -15.71 -16.10
N LYS A 6 27.14 -14.63 -16.87
CA LYS A 6 26.00 -13.69 -16.77
C LYS A 6 24.67 -14.34 -17.19
N TYR A 7 24.64 -15.09 -18.29
CA TYR A 7 23.43 -15.79 -18.74
C TYR A 7 23.00 -16.89 -17.78
N LYS A 8 23.96 -17.65 -17.22
CA LYS A 8 23.67 -18.66 -16.18
C LYS A 8 22.98 -18.03 -14.98
N LEU A 9 23.46 -16.87 -14.52
CA LEU A 9 22.86 -16.16 -13.38
C LEU A 9 21.41 -15.68 -13.68
N VAL A 10 21.17 -15.17 -14.88
CA VAL A 10 19.81 -14.74 -15.30
C VAL A 10 18.87 -15.94 -15.33
N ILE A 11 19.28 -17.04 -15.95
CA ILE A 11 18.47 -18.27 -16.02
C ILE A 11 18.17 -18.81 -14.62
N LEU A 12 19.16 -18.84 -13.71
CA LEU A 12 18.98 -19.30 -12.34
C LEU A 12 17.97 -18.43 -11.56
N ASN A 13 18.03 -17.12 -11.75
CA ASN A 13 17.08 -16.20 -11.14
C ASN A 13 15.66 -16.37 -11.70
N LEU A 14 15.51 -16.60 -13.00
CA LEU A 14 14.21 -16.88 -13.63
C LEU A 14 13.62 -18.20 -13.10
N ILE A 15 14.41 -19.27 -13.07
CA ILE A 15 13.97 -20.56 -12.52
C ILE A 15 13.59 -20.40 -11.04
N GLY A 16 14.40 -19.72 -10.24
CA GLY A 16 14.12 -19.44 -8.85
C GLY A 16 12.81 -18.66 -8.67
N GLY A 17 12.59 -17.62 -9.49
CA GLY A 17 11.34 -16.84 -9.51
C GLY A 17 10.12 -17.70 -9.86
N LEU A 18 10.23 -18.58 -10.86
CA LEU A 18 9.16 -19.51 -11.24
C LEU A 18 8.86 -20.52 -10.13
N VAL A 19 9.88 -21.10 -9.50
CA VAL A 19 9.70 -22.02 -8.36
C VAL A 19 8.97 -21.33 -7.21
N ILE A 20 9.39 -20.11 -6.86
CA ILE A 20 8.71 -19.30 -5.83
C ILE A 20 7.25 -19.06 -6.23
N PHE A 21 7.00 -18.63 -7.46
CA PHE A 21 5.65 -18.34 -7.94
C PHE A 21 4.73 -19.58 -7.87
N PHE A 22 5.19 -20.74 -8.34
CA PHE A 22 4.41 -21.97 -8.26
C PHE A 22 4.17 -22.43 -6.83
N ALA A 23 5.17 -22.34 -5.95
CA ALA A 23 4.98 -22.62 -4.52
C ALA A 23 3.92 -21.72 -3.89
N LEU A 24 3.92 -20.42 -4.24
CA LEU A 24 2.92 -19.47 -3.76
C LEU A 24 1.52 -19.78 -4.29
N ILE A 25 1.39 -20.19 -5.56
CA ILE A 25 0.10 -20.63 -6.12
C ILE A 25 -0.43 -21.84 -5.35
N LEU A 26 0.41 -22.87 -5.13
CA LEU A 26 0.00 -24.08 -4.41
C LEU A 26 -0.55 -23.77 -3.01
N LEU A 27 0.14 -22.91 -2.26
CA LEU A 27 -0.30 -22.50 -0.92
C LEU A 27 -1.60 -21.67 -0.93
N ARG A 28 -1.91 -21.01 -2.06
CA ARG A 28 -3.09 -20.14 -2.24
C ARG A 28 -4.21 -20.79 -3.02
N LEU A 29 -4.02 -22.05 -3.43
CA LEU A 29 -4.96 -22.74 -4.31
C LEU A 29 -6.41 -22.70 -3.82
N PRO A 30 -6.74 -22.90 -2.52
CA PRO A 30 -8.09 -22.81 -2.03
C PRO A 30 -8.74 -21.43 -2.26
N VAL A 31 -7.99 -20.33 -2.05
CA VAL A 31 -8.47 -18.96 -2.29
C VAL A 31 -8.59 -18.68 -3.78
N LEU A 32 -7.66 -19.15 -4.60
CA LEU A 32 -7.67 -18.93 -6.04
C LEU A 32 -8.82 -19.67 -6.72
N ILE A 33 -9.13 -20.91 -6.31
CA ILE A 33 -10.30 -21.67 -6.78
C ILE A 33 -11.61 -20.97 -6.38
N ASN A 34 -11.62 -20.33 -5.21
CA ASN A 34 -12.76 -19.58 -4.67
C ASN A 34 -12.60 -18.06 -4.88
N SER A 35 -11.96 -17.64 -5.98
CA SER A 35 -11.61 -16.25 -6.24
C SER A 35 -12.83 -15.32 -6.30
N ASP A 36 -13.95 -15.79 -6.86
CA ASP A 36 -15.18 -15.00 -6.97
C ASP A 36 -15.77 -14.68 -5.60
N GLN A 37 -15.70 -15.62 -4.67
CA GLN A 37 -16.19 -15.45 -3.31
C GLN A 37 -15.30 -14.59 -2.42
N ASN A 38 -14.00 -14.57 -2.73
CA ASN A 38 -12.99 -13.78 -2.02
C ASN A 38 -12.67 -12.47 -2.73
N LEU A 39 -13.50 -12.03 -3.65
CA LEU A 39 -13.37 -10.75 -4.32
C LEU A 39 -13.93 -9.65 -3.40
N THR A 40 -13.15 -8.62 -3.15
CA THR A 40 -13.60 -7.44 -2.40
C THR A 40 -14.17 -6.40 -3.35
N ALA A 41 -14.98 -5.49 -2.84
CA ALA A 41 -15.53 -4.39 -3.64
C ALA A 41 -14.43 -3.53 -4.27
N ASP A 42 -13.39 -3.18 -3.50
CA ASP A 42 -12.25 -2.40 -4.01
C ASP A 42 -11.53 -3.12 -5.16
N GLU A 43 -11.32 -4.45 -5.04
CA GLU A 43 -10.74 -5.24 -6.14
C GLU A 43 -11.65 -5.25 -7.37
N ALA A 44 -12.96 -5.41 -7.16
CA ALA A 44 -13.94 -5.40 -8.23
C ALA A 44 -14.00 -4.06 -8.95
N LEU A 45 -13.90 -2.94 -8.23
CA LEU A 45 -13.81 -1.60 -8.80
C LEU A 45 -12.55 -1.43 -9.68
N MET A 46 -11.40 -1.89 -9.18
CA MET A 46 -10.17 -1.87 -9.97
C MET A 46 -10.31 -2.72 -11.22
N ALA A 47 -10.91 -3.91 -11.09
CA ALA A 47 -11.11 -4.83 -12.20
C ALA A 47 -12.11 -4.29 -13.24
N ASN A 48 -13.21 -3.66 -12.79
CA ASN A 48 -14.17 -2.95 -13.65
C ASN A 48 -13.48 -1.85 -14.48
N HIS A 49 -12.60 -1.08 -13.84
CA HIS A 49 -11.84 -0.04 -14.53
C HIS A 49 -10.97 -0.60 -15.66
N ILE A 50 -10.29 -1.73 -15.42
CA ILE A 50 -9.47 -2.39 -16.44
C ILE A 50 -10.34 -3.06 -17.52
N MET A 51 -11.47 -3.63 -17.13
CA MET A 51 -12.43 -4.18 -18.08
C MET A 51 -12.99 -3.10 -19.01
N ASP A 52 -13.34 -1.93 -18.47
CA ASP A 52 -13.77 -0.78 -19.27
C ASP A 52 -12.69 -0.35 -20.26
N LEU A 53 -11.44 -0.29 -19.82
CA LEU A 53 -10.30 0.05 -20.67
C LEU A 53 -10.14 -0.96 -21.84
N LEU A 54 -10.27 -2.26 -21.56
CA LEU A 54 -10.21 -3.31 -22.59
C LEU A 54 -11.38 -3.23 -23.58
N ASN A 55 -12.52 -2.71 -23.16
CA ASN A 55 -13.69 -2.46 -24.00
C ASN A 55 -13.66 -1.11 -24.75
N GLY A 56 -12.49 -0.44 -24.79
CA GLY A 56 -12.32 0.84 -25.50
C GLY A 56 -12.70 2.07 -24.69
N GLY A 57 -12.90 1.92 -23.39
CA GLY A 57 -13.09 3.05 -22.48
C GLY A 57 -11.83 3.93 -22.31
N PRO A 58 -11.96 5.11 -21.72
CA PRO A 58 -10.86 6.04 -21.56
C PRO A 58 -9.77 5.50 -20.64
N PHE A 59 -8.51 5.83 -20.96
CA PHE A 59 -7.38 5.53 -20.08
C PHE A 59 -7.28 6.58 -18.98
N TYR A 60 -7.17 6.12 -17.72
CA TYR A 60 -6.90 6.94 -16.56
C TYR A 60 -5.62 6.47 -15.88
N PHE A 61 -4.88 7.40 -15.26
CA PHE A 61 -3.65 7.07 -14.51
C PHE A 61 -3.93 6.58 -13.09
N TYR A 62 -5.10 6.92 -12.55
CA TYR A 62 -5.53 6.57 -11.19
C TYR A 62 -6.89 5.90 -11.20
N TYR A 63 -7.17 5.14 -10.17
CA TYR A 63 -8.52 4.67 -9.90
C TYR A 63 -9.36 5.84 -9.36
N ASP A 64 -10.58 5.99 -9.88
CA ASP A 64 -11.45 7.10 -9.52
C ASP A 64 -11.81 7.18 -8.03
N PHE A 65 -11.90 6.02 -7.38
CA PHE A 65 -12.22 5.91 -5.96
C PHE A 65 -10.98 6.04 -5.07
N ALA A 66 -9.76 5.91 -5.61
CA ALA A 66 -8.51 5.89 -4.86
C ALA A 66 -7.41 6.64 -5.63
N ARG A 67 -7.53 7.96 -5.75
CA ARG A 67 -6.60 8.80 -6.53
C ARG A 67 -5.19 8.92 -5.96
N TYR A 68 -4.92 8.28 -4.83
CA TYR A 68 -3.59 8.09 -4.26
C TYR A 68 -2.94 6.77 -4.72
N PHE A 69 -3.63 5.99 -5.55
CA PHE A 69 -3.21 4.65 -5.97
C PHE A 69 -3.24 4.52 -7.50
N GLY A 70 -2.05 4.41 -8.11
CA GLY A 70 -1.89 4.28 -9.56
C GLY A 70 -2.41 2.93 -10.07
N ILE A 71 -2.90 2.89 -11.31
CA ILE A 71 -3.51 1.69 -11.92
C ILE A 71 -2.53 0.56 -12.27
N THR A 72 -1.26 0.65 -11.85
CA THR A 72 -0.19 -0.30 -12.23
C THR A 72 -0.54 -1.76 -11.93
N ASN A 73 -1.15 -2.03 -10.76
CA ASN A 73 -1.56 -3.37 -10.37
C ASN A 73 -2.70 -3.92 -11.24
N GLY A 74 -3.64 -3.06 -11.64
CA GLY A 74 -4.71 -3.42 -12.57
C GLY A 74 -4.18 -3.66 -13.98
N LEU A 75 -3.31 -2.79 -14.50
CA LEU A 75 -2.68 -2.99 -15.82
C LEU A 75 -1.92 -4.33 -15.88
N ALA A 76 -1.32 -4.75 -14.78
CA ALA A 76 -0.67 -6.06 -14.69
C ALA A 76 -1.66 -7.23 -14.80
N ALA A 77 -2.97 -7.02 -14.65
CA ALA A 77 -3.99 -8.06 -14.86
C ALA A 77 -4.33 -8.25 -16.36
N ILE A 78 -4.03 -7.30 -17.24
CA ILE A 78 -4.36 -7.37 -18.66
C ILE A 78 -3.85 -8.67 -19.32
N PRO A 79 -2.57 -9.07 -19.19
CA PRO A 79 -2.10 -10.33 -19.77
C PRO A 79 -2.90 -11.55 -19.30
N PHE A 80 -3.29 -11.55 -18.01
CA PHE A 80 -4.08 -12.65 -17.45
C PHE A 80 -5.52 -12.62 -17.96
N PHE A 81 -6.12 -11.45 -18.14
CA PHE A 81 -7.45 -11.32 -18.77
C PHE A 81 -7.45 -11.79 -20.22
N LEU A 82 -6.38 -11.54 -20.96
CA LEU A 82 -6.25 -11.98 -22.35
C LEU A 82 -6.08 -13.52 -22.45
N ILE A 83 -5.41 -14.15 -21.48
CA ILE A 83 -5.12 -15.60 -21.50
C ILE A 83 -6.25 -16.41 -20.88
N LEU A 84 -6.78 -15.98 -19.72
CA LEU A 84 -7.74 -16.72 -18.90
C LEU A 84 -9.18 -16.21 -19.05
N GLY A 85 -9.38 -15.12 -19.76
CA GLY A 85 -10.63 -14.38 -19.79
C GLY A 85 -10.77 -13.43 -18.59
N VAL A 86 -11.71 -12.47 -18.71
CA VAL A 86 -12.05 -11.53 -17.62
C VAL A 86 -12.72 -12.31 -16.49
N GLY A 87 -12.12 -12.24 -15.29
CA GLY A 87 -12.63 -12.92 -14.09
C GLY A 87 -11.73 -12.68 -12.88
N SER A 88 -12.23 -13.01 -11.70
CA SER A 88 -11.59 -12.78 -10.41
C SER A 88 -10.24 -13.47 -10.28
N LEU A 89 -10.14 -14.72 -10.76
CA LEU A 89 -8.87 -15.46 -10.76
C LEU A 89 -7.80 -14.70 -11.53
N ALA A 90 -8.11 -14.29 -12.76
CA ALA A 90 -7.18 -13.56 -13.62
C ALA A 90 -6.77 -12.21 -13.00
N PHE A 91 -7.70 -11.56 -12.28
CA PHE A 91 -7.41 -10.30 -11.57
C PHE A 91 -6.53 -10.48 -10.33
N LYS A 92 -6.58 -11.64 -9.65
CA LYS A 92 -5.79 -11.93 -8.44
C LYS A 92 -4.36 -12.41 -8.72
N LEU A 93 -4.10 -13.02 -9.88
CA LEU A 93 -2.77 -13.56 -10.22
C LEU A 93 -1.63 -12.53 -10.19
N PRO A 94 -1.79 -11.27 -10.65
CA PRO A 94 -0.77 -10.23 -10.50
C PRO A 94 -0.30 -10.02 -9.07
N ALA A 95 -1.19 -10.11 -8.07
CA ALA A 95 -0.80 -9.98 -6.67
C ALA A 95 0.18 -11.06 -6.24
N VAL A 96 -0.05 -12.31 -6.67
CA VAL A 96 0.86 -13.44 -6.42
C VAL A 96 2.20 -13.23 -7.12
N CYS A 97 2.18 -12.73 -8.38
CA CYS A 97 3.40 -12.37 -9.12
C CYS A 97 4.20 -11.29 -8.39
N PHE A 98 3.56 -10.23 -7.94
CA PHE A 98 4.24 -9.14 -7.21
C PHE A 98 4.79 -9.62 -5.87
N TYR A 99 4.11 -10.52 -5.20
CA TYR A 99 4.65 -11.12 -3.98
C TYR A 99 5.87 -12.01 -4.27
N ALA A 100 5.86 -12.79 -5.35
CA ALA A 100 7.04 -13.56 -5.79
C ALA A 100 8.23 -12.64 -6.11
N LEU A 101 7.98 -11.51 -6.81
CA LEU A 101 9.01 -10.49 -7.08
C LEU A 101 9.51 -9.82 -5.79
N TYR A 102 8.64 -9.59 -4.82
CA TYR A 102 9.03 -9.09 -3.51
C TYR A 102 9.95 -10.08 -2.77
N ILE A 103 9.63 -11.37 -2.76
CA ILE A 103 10.48 -12.41 -2.17
C ILE A 103 11.84 -12.45 -2.88
N LEU A 104 11.86 -12.43 -4.21
CA LEU A 104 13.07 -12.46 -5.01
C LEU A 104 13.95 -11.21 -4.78
N SER A 105 13.34 -10.04 -4.72
CA SER A 105 14.09 -8.80 -4.42
C SER A 105 14.60 -8.78 -2.98
N THR A 106 13.86 -9.37 -2.03
CA THR A 106 14.30 -9.56 -0.65
C THR A 106 15.50 -10.53 -0.58
N TYR A 107 15.50 -11.60 -1.37
CA TYR A 107 16.66 -12.47 -1.50
C TYR A 107 17.93 -11.69 -1.92
N TRP A 108 17.83 -10.83 -2.95
CA TRP A 108 18.97 -10.02 -3.38
C TRP A 108 19.40 -8.98 -2.33
N LEU A 109 18.44 -8.38 -1.63
CA LEU A 109 18.70 -7.43 -0.56
C LEU A 109 19.45 -8.12 0.59
N VAL A 110 18.98 -9.29 1.03
CA VAL A 110 19.62 -10.07 2.09
C VAL A 110 20.98 -10.59 1.66
N LYS A 111 21.17 -10.94 0.39
CA LYS A 111 22.45 -11.34 -0.14
C LYS A 111 23.54 -10.26 0.01
N LYS A 112 23.16 -8.97 -0.01
CA LYS A 112 24.08 -7.84 0.28
C LYS A 112 24.37 -7.67 1.77
N ILE A 113 23.46 -8.07 2.65
CA ILE A 113 23.57 -7.86 4.10
C ILE A 113 24.23 -9.07 4.78
N HIS A 114 23.71 -10.26 4.47
CA HIS A 114 24.11 -11.54 5.04
C HIS A 114 23.87 -12.68 4.04
N PRO A 115 24.80 -12.94 3.11
CA PRO A 115 24.61 -13.87 1.98
C PRO A 115 24.07 -15.25 2.39
N GLN A 116 24.53 -15.77 3.53
CA GLN A 116 24.14 -17.10 4.03
C GLN A 116 22.65 -17.16 4.44
N ALA A 117 22.04 -16.04 4.82
CA ALA A 117 20.63 -15.97 5.23
C ALA A 117 19.66 -15.86 4.04
N ALA A 118 20.16 -15.61 2.83
CA ALA A 118 19.33 -15.26 1.68
C ALA A 118 18.32 -16.36 1.28
N LEU A 119 18.69 -17.63 1.30
CA LEU A 119 17.75 -18.73 1.03
C LEU A 119 16.78 -18.97 2.19
N THR A 120 17.25 -18.81 3.42
CA THR A 120 16.40 -18.96 4.60
C THR A 120 15.26 -17.96 4.59
N VAL A 121 15.53 -16.69 4.23
CA VAL A 121 14.47 -15.68 4.16
C VAL A 121 13.42 -16.01 3.10
N VAL A 122 13.81 -16.57 1.97
CA VAL A 122 12.87 -17.02 0.92
C VAL A 122 11.88 -18.04 1.49
N LEU A 123 12.38 -19.05 2.21
CA LEU A 123 11.53 -20.07 2.83
C LEU A 123 10.59 -19.47 3.89
N LEU A 124 11.10 -18.59 4.76
CA LEU A 124 10.28 -17.92 5.77
C LEU A 124 9.16 -17.07 5.14
N MET A 125 9.42 -16.43 4.00
CA MET A 125 8.42 -15.60 3.30
C MET A 125 7.43 -16.44 2.48
N ILE A 126 7.83 -17.57 1.92
CA ILE A 126 6.90 -18.49 1.25
C ILE A 126 5.88 -19.03 2.26
N PHE A 127 6.36 -19.49 3.42
CA PHE A 127 5.52 -19.94 4.54
C PHE A 127 5.16 -18.75 5.44
N SER A 128 4.34 -17.87 4.91
CA SER A 128 3.88 -16.65 5.59
C SER A 128 2.61 -16.89 6.41
N SER A 129 2.28 -15.93 7.27
CA SER A 129 1.05 -15.97 8.07
C SER A 129 -0.22 -15.91 7.19
N PRO A 130 -1.39 -16.37 7.69
CA PRO A 130 -2.67 -16.25 6.99
C PRO A 130 -3.02 -14.82 6.59
N ALA A 131 -2.72 -13.83 7.44
CA ALA A 131 -2.93 -12.41 7.14
C ALA A 131 -2.11 -11.97 5.92
N ILE A 132 -0.84 -12.34 5.87
CA ILE A 132 0.04 -12.07 4.73
C ILE A 132 -0.42 -12.81 3.48
N LEU A 133 -0.85 -14.06 3.62
CA LEU A 133 -1.36 -14.85 2.51
C LEU A 133 -2.62 -14.20 1.93
N SER A 134 -3.55 -13.75 2.75
CA SER A 134 -4.75 -13.00 2.33
C SER A 134 -4.37 -11.72 1.59
N LEU A 135 -3.53 -10.86 2.19
CA LEU A 135 -3.10 -9.59 1.59
C LEU A 135 -2.34 -9.76 0.26
N THR A 136 -1.66 -10.89 0.07
CA THR A 136 -0.91 -11.20 -1.16
C THR A 136 -1.70 -11.96 -2.22
N THR A 137 -2.96 -12.28 -1.94
CA THR A 137 -3.94 -12.74 -2.93
C THR A 137 -4.90 -11.62 -3.36
N MET A 138 -5.04 -10.58 -2.55
CA MET A 138 -5.77 -9.36 -2.91
C MET A 138 -4.92 -8.46 -3.80
N ASN A 139 -5.46 -8.01 -4.93
CA ASN A 139 -4.71 -7.18 -5.88
C ASN A 139 -4.68 -5.69 -5.46
N TYR A 140 -4.33 -5.43 -4.20
CA TYR A 140 -4.16 -4.08 -3.64
C TYR A 140 -2.77 -3.46 -3.85
N GLY A 141 -1.93 -4.08 -4.68
CA GLY A 141 -0.58 -3.57 -4.94
C GLY A 141 0.39 -3.65 -3.76
N VAL A 142 0.04 -4.33 -2.65
CA VAL A 142 0.90 -4.40 -1.45
C VAL A 142 2.22 -5.10 -1.75
N GLY A 143 2.19 -6.21 -2.50
CA GLY A 143 3.40 -6.89 -2.95
C GLY A 143 4.24 -6.03 -3.90
N LEU A 144 3.58 -5.28 -4.79
CA LEU A 144 4.23 -4.38 -5.74
C LEU A 144 5.01 -3.26 -5.03
N ILE A 145 4.39 -2.59 -4.04
CA ILE A 145 5.07 -1.49 -3.33
C ILE A 145 6.25 -1.98 -2.51
N CYS A 146 6.16 -3.17 -1.91
CA CYS A 146 7.29 -3.77 -1.19
C CYS A 146 8.41 -4.20 -2.13
N PHE A 147 8.08 -4.72 -3.31
CA PHE A 147 9.04 -5.00 -4.38
C PHE A 147 9.77 -3.73 -4.81
N LEU A 148 9.03 -2.65 -5.12
CA LEU A 148 9.62 -1.35 -5.46
C LEU A 148 10.46 -0.78 -4.31
N GLY A 149 10.01 -0.90 -3.07
CA GLY A 149 10.77 -0.51 -1.90
C GLY A 149 12.13 -1.21 -1.79
N ASN A 150 12.17 -2.52 -2.05
CA ASN A 150 13.43 -3.27 -2.11
C ASN A 150 14.33 -2.80 -3.27
N LEU A 151 13.76 -2.47 -4.44
CA LEU A 151 14.53 -1.93 -5.57
C LEU A 151 15.09 -0.53 -5.25
N ILE A 152 14.35 0.30 -4.51
CA ILE A 152 14.84 1.59 -3.99
C ILE A 152 16.07 1.34 -3.09
N PHE A 153 16.00 0.43 -2.11
CA PHE A 153 17.14 0.10 -1.24
C PHE A 153 18.32 -0.47 -2.02
N LEU A 154 18.11 -1.44 -2.90
CA LEU A 154 19.17 -2.03 -3.72
C LEU A 154 19.87 -0.98 -4.60
N SER A 155 19.10 -0.09 -5.22
CA SER A 155 19.65 0.99 -6.04
C SER A 155 20.45 1.98 -5.17
N PHE A 156 19.92 2.36 -4.01
CA PHE A 156 20.60 3.23 -3.05
C PHE A 156 21.92 2.62 -2.55
N PHE A 157 21.93 1.33 -2.21
CA PHE A 157 23.16 0.66 -1.77
C PHE A 157 24.21 0.62 -2.88
N ASN A 158 23.79 0.34 -4.13
CA ASN A 158 24.69 0.39 -5.28
C ASN A 158 25.26 1.80 -5.54
N VAL A 159 24.44 2.85 -5.37
CA VAL A 159 24.90 4.26 -5.45
C VAL A 159 25.95 4.54 -4.37
N LYS A 160 25.72 4.10 -3.13
CA LYS A 160 26.66 4.28 -2.02
C LYS A 160 27.98 3.50 -2.24
N GLU A 161 27.91 2.25 -2.67
CA GLU A 161 29.09 1.40 -2.95
C GLU A 161 29.94 1.97 -4.08
N THR A 162 29.32 2.61 -5.08
CA THR A 162 30.04 3.21 -6.21
C THR A 162 30.41 4.69 -5.98
N GLY A 163 30.14 5.24 -4.80
CA GLY A 163 30.37 6.66 -4.52
C GLY A 163 29.59 7.60 -5.45
N GLY A 164 28.48 7.13 -6.03
CA GLY A 164 27.66 7.90 -6.95
C GLY A 164 28.27 8.09 -8.36
N THR A 165 29.32 7.37 -8.72
CA THR A 165 29.97 7.53 -10.03
C THR A 165 29.26 6.80 -11.18
N LYS A 166 28.47 5.76 -10.88
CA LYS A 166 27.72 5.01 -11.90
C LYS A 166 26.34 5.59 -12.13
N ALA A 167 26.19 6.36 -13.19
CA ALA A 167 24.96 7.05 -13.59
C ALA A 167 23.75 6.12 -13.69
N PHE A 168 23.93 4.86 -14.11
CA PHE A 168 22.86 3.87 -14.22
C PHE A 168 22.17 3.59 -12.87
N TYR A 169 22.92 3.44 -11.77
CA TYR A 169 22.32 3.20 -10.46
C TYR A 169 21.58 4.43 -9.92
N CYS A 170 22.09 5.64 -10.23
CA CYS A 170 21.41 6.88 -9.89
C CYS A 170 20.09 7.01 -10.68
N PHE A 171 20.10 6.65 -11.98
CA PHE A 171 18.90 6.59 -12.81
C PHE A 171 17.86 5.62 -12.21
N LEU A 172 18.26 4.38 -11.90
CA LEU A 172 17.37 3.39 -11.30
C LEU A 172 16.80 3.88 -9.96
N LEU A 173 17.62 4.48 -9.11
CA LEU A 173 17.16 5.03 -7.83
C LEU A 173 16.10 6.11 -8.06
N GLY A 174 16.38 7.08 -8.94
CA GLY A 174 15.40 8.12 -9.29
C GLY A 174 14.12 7.52 -9.86
N PHE A 175 14.24 6.60 -10.82
CA PHE A 175 13.08 5.95 -11.45
C PHE A 175 12.20 5.22 -10.43
N PHE A 176 12.78 4.38 -9.57
CA PHE A 176 12.00 3.64 -8.58
C PHE A 176 11.39 4.54 -7.50
N ILE A 177 12.05 5.65 -7.13
CA ILE A 177 11.45 6.67 -6.26
C ILE A 177 10.23 7.29 -6.92
N GLY A 178 10.35 7.80 -8.16
CA GLY A 178 9.27 8.45 -8.88
C GLY A 178 8.11 7.49 -9.17
N PHE A 179 8.41 6.30 -9.66
CA PHE A 179 7.42 5.28 -9.98
C PHE A 179 6.73 4.71 -8.71
N GLY A 180 7.48 4.59 -7.60
CA GLY A 180 6.92 4.20 -6.32
C GLY A 180 5.88 5.21 -5.82
N ILE A 181 6.18 6.51 -5.89
CA ILE A 181 5.24 7.59 -5.52
C ILE A 181 3.98 7.55 -6.40
N TYR A 182 4.12 7.31 -7.70
CA TYR A 182 2.97 7.15 -8.59
C TYR A 182 2.14 5.91 -8.24
N THR A 183 2.80 4.76 -8.05
CA THR A 183 2.12 3.48 -7.81
C THR A 183 1.34 3.49 -6.50
N PHE A 184 1.95 3.98 -5.44
CA PHE A 184 1.31 4.07 -4.12
C PHE A 184 2.07 5.04 -3.22
N THR A 185 1.37 6.03 -2.65
CA THR A 185 1.97 7.06 -1.78
C THR A 185 2.73 6.47 -0.58
N TYR A 186 2.41 5.25 -0.18
CA TYR A 186 3.13 4.52 0.88
C TYR A 186 4.63 4.31 0.59
N ALA A 187 5.09 4.48 -0.67
CA ALA A 187 6.52 4.49 -1.03
C ALA A 187 7.33 5.50 -0.20
N ILE A 188 6.67 6.51 0.37
CA ILE A 188 7.32 7.56 1.17
C ILE A 188 8.07 7.00 2.40
N VAL A 189 7.65 5.88 2.99
CA VAL A 189 8.36 5.26 4.12
C VAL A 189 9.70 4.67 3.70
N TYR A 190 9.81 4.12 2.49
CA TYR A 190 11.06 3.64 1.91
C TYR A 190 11.97 4.81 1.55
N ILE A 191 11.40 5.85 0.93
CA ILE A 191 12.11 7.07 0.55
C ILE A 191 12.62 7.79 1.80
N GLY A 192 11.78 7.95 2.81
CA GLY A 192 12.16 8.51 4.11
C GLY A 192 13.29 7.72 4.77
N SER A 193 13.23 6.39 4.69
CA SER A 193 14.29 5.52 5.23
C SER A 193 15.63 5.76 4.55
N ILE A 194 15.68 5.82 3.21
CA ILE A 194 16.96 6.10 2.51
C ILE A 194 17.42 7.53 2.73
N LEU A 195 16.50 8.50 2.85
CA LEU A 195 16.84 9.89 3.14
C LEU A 195 17.51 10.02 4.51
N ILE A 196 16.94 9.40 5.55
CA ILE A 196 17.52 9.36 6.89
C ILE A 196 18.90 8.71 6.85
N LEU A 197 19.04 7.55 6.21
CA LEU A 197 20.31 6.84 6.08
C LEU A 197 21.33 7.67 5.28
N PHE A 198 20.91 8.35 4.22
CA PHE A 198 21.77 9.22 3.42
C PHE A 198 22.30 10.39 4.23
N VAL A 199 21.41 11.10 4.93
CA VAL A 199 21.76 12.27 5.75
C VAL A 199 22.69 11.87 6.88
N LEU A 200 22.35 10.85 7.66
CA LEU A 200 23.16 10.41 8.80
C LEU A 200 24.49 9.77 8.38
N SER A 201 24.57 9.17 7.19
CA SER A 201 25.81 8.56 6.66
C SER A 201 26.72 9.55 5.91
N ASN A 202 26.37 10.83 5.87
CA ASN A 202 27.19 11.86 5.22
C ASN A 202 28.15 12.50 6.22
N ASN A 203 29.45 12.56 5.87
CA ASN A 203 30.47 13.17 6.72
C ASN A 203 30.19 14.66 7.03
N SER A 204 29.49 15.35 6.11
CA SER A 204 29.08 16.76 6.32
C SER A 204 27.99 16.93 7.37
N TRP A 205 27.32 15.83 7.82
CA TRP A 205 26.22 15.90 8.79
C TRP A 205 26.66 16.45 10.14
N ASN A 206 27.81 16.06 10.64
CA ASN A 206 28.33 16.57 11.90
C ASN A 206 28.59 18.08 11.83
N THR A 207 29.12 18.58 10.71
CA THR A 207 29.34 20.01 10.47
C THR A 207 28.00 20.77 10.35
N PHE A 208 27.00 20.17 9.68
CA PHE A 208 25.66 20.75 9.56
C PHE A 208 24.95 20.77 10.93
N ARG A 209 25.00 19.66 11.69
CA ARG A 209 24.41 19.54 13.02
C ARG A 209 25.02 20.56 14.03
N SER A 210 26.33 20.74 14.00
CA SER A 210 26.99 21.74 14.89
C SER A 210 26.50 23.15 14.57
N LYS A 211 26.16 23.44 13.32
CA LYS A 211 25.61 24.75 12.90
C LYS A 211 24.11 24.91 13.22
N ILE A 212 23.34 23.80 13.29
CA ILE A 212 21.89 23.80 13.63
C ILE A 212 21.62 23.60 15.13
N SER A 213 22.64 23.55 15.98
CA SER A 213 22.39 23.51 17.42
C SER A 213 21.37 24.58 17.79
N ILE A 214 20.22 24.16 18.37
CA ILE A 214 19.11 25.07 18.74
C ILE A 214 19.58 26.25 19.58
N LYS A 215 20.66 26.08 20.37
CA LYS A 215 21.33 27.16 21.08
C LYS A 215 21.98 28.21 20.14
N VAL A 216 22.48 27.78 18.97
CA VAL A 216 23.06 28.69 17.96
C VAL A 216 21.96 29.38 17.16
N ILE A 217 20.83 28.71 16.90
CA ILE A 217 19.67 29.32 16.22
C ILE A 217 18.97 30.31 17.16
N ALA A 218 18.79 29.97 18.43
CA ALA A 218 18.08 30.83 19.39
C ALA A 218 18.90 32.01 19.92
N SER A 219 20.21 31.87 20.09
CA SER A 219 21.02 32.92 20.76
C SER A 219 22.06 33.60 19.88
N GLY A 220 22.64 32.93 18.89
CA GLY A 220 23.74 33.48 18.09
C GLY A 220 23.32 33.99 16.71
N TYR A 221 22.40 33.31 16.03
CA TYR A 221 22.03 33.66 14.66
C TYR A 221 21.12 34.90 14.59
N MET A 222 20.33 35.12 15.62
CA MET A 222 19.43 36.28 15.74
C MET A 222 20.10 37.51 16.33
N ALA A 223 21.15 37.36 17.13
CA ALA A 223 21.78 38.49 17.83
C ALA A 223 22.80 39.27 16.97
N GLN A 224 23.48 38.63 16.03
CA GLN A 224 24.54 39.22 15.21
C GLN A 224 24.13 39.78 13.84
N LYS A 225 22.90 39.53 13.36
CA LYS A 225 22.45 40.01 12.06
C LYS A 225 21.61 41.27 12.17
N GLY A 226 21.88 42.25 11.33
CA GLY A 226 21.02 43.43 11.16
C GLY A 226 19.58 43.06 10.79
N GLY A 227 18.60 43.93 11.04
CA GLY A 227 17.19 43.67 10.87
C GLY A 227 16.81 43.10 9.49
N VAL A 228 17.45 43.54 8.42
CA VAL A 228 17.24 43.06 7.04
C VAL A 228 17.62 41.58 6.88
N GLN A 229 18.75 41.15 7.45
CA GLN A 229 19.17 39.74 7.34
C GLN A 229 18.31 38.79 8.17
N LYS A 230 17.70 39.28 9.27
CA LYS A 230 16.69 38.53 10.03
C LYS A 230 15.44 38.30 9.19
N PHE A 231 14.93 39.35 8.55
CA PHE A 231 13.78 39.30 7.68
C PHE A 231 13.98 38.30 6.50
N VAL A 232 15.16 38.38 5.83
CA VAL A 232 15.54 37.43 4.75
C VAL A 232 15.54 35.99 5.24
N SER A 233 16.07 35.72 6.44
CA SER A 233 16.10 34.35 6.98
C SER A 233 14.70 33.81 7.33
N ILE A 234 13.80 34.67 7.82
CA ILE A 234 12.39 34.31 8.06
C ILE A 234 11.69 34.02 6.74
N LEU A 235 11.85 34.90 5.74
CA LEU A 235 11.26 34.71 4.42
C LEU A 235 11.75 33.42 3.73
N ASP A 236 13.06 33.12 3.79
CA ASP A 236 13.63 31.86 3.29
C ASP A 236 13.03 30.64 4.03
N GLY A 237 12.79 30.76 5.35
CA GLY A 237 12.11 29.71 6.15
C GLY A 237 10.65 29.49 5.72
N ILE A 238 9.92 30.57 5.46
CA ILE A 238 8.54 30.49 4.97
C ILE A 238 8.51 29.88 3.55
N ILE A 239 9.40 30.30 2.65
CA ILE A 239 9.53 29.71 1.31
C ILE A 239 9.81 28.21 1.40
N LEU A 240 10.74 27.78 2.25
CA LEU A 240 11.03 26.37 2.46
C LEU A 240 9.81 25.62 2.98
N PHE A 241 9.06 26.20 3.91
CA PHE A 241 7.82 25.62 4.40
C PHE A 241 6.80 25.42 3.27
N PHE A 242 6.60 26.43 2.40
CA PHE A 242 5.69 26.29 1.26
C PHE A 242 6.20 25.32 0.19
N ILE A 243 7.52 25.21 -0.03
CA ILE A 243 8.09 24.16 -0.89
C ILE A 243 7.74 22.77 -0.35
N LEU A 244 7.91 22.56 0.95
CA LEU A 244 7.53 21.30 1.60
C LEU A 244 6.03 21.05 1.49
N THR A 245 5.20 22.08 1.71
CA THR A 245 3.74 22.00 1.54
C THR A 245 3.35 21.59 0.12
N VAL A 246 3.94 22.21 -0.90
CA VAL A 246 3.70 21.86 -2.32
C VAL A 246 4.12 20.42 -2.59
N LEU A 247 5.29 20.00 -2.11
CA LEU A 247 5.77 18.63 -2.27
C LEU A 247 4.84 17.62 -1.59
N PHE A 248 4.40 17.89 -0.36
CA PHE A 248 3.44 17.05 0.34
C PHE A 248 2.09 17.00 -0.38
N SER A 249 1.53 18.14 -0.76
CA SER A 249 0.27 18.18 -1.53
C SER A 249 0.41 17.46 -2.88
N TYR A 250 1.56 17.55 -3.54
CA TYR A 250 1.82 16.82 -4.78
C TYR A 250 1.89 15.30 -4.55
N VAL A 251 2.57 14.85 -3.48
CA VAL A 251 2.76 13.42 -3.17
C VAL A 251 1.47 12.79 -2.64
N PHE A 252 0.72 13.49 -1.78
CA PHE A 252 -0.44 12.91 -1.09
C PHE A 252 -1.78 13.37 -1.66
N GLY A 253 -1.79 14.37 -2.57
CA GLY A 253 -3.01 14.90 -3.13
C GLY A 253 -3.76 15.87 -2.25
N GLY A 254 -3.17 16.26 -1.16
CA GLY A 254 -3.67 17.10 -0.09
C GLY A 254 -3.19 16.56 1.23
N PHE A 255 -3.17 17.39 2.26
CA PHE A 255 -2.87 16.97 3.63
C PHE A 255 -3.52 17.90 4.64
N GLY A 256 -3.84 17.35 5.81
CA GLY A 256 -4.30 18.08 6.97
C GLY A 256 -3.35 17.85 8.14
N ILE A 257 -3.18 18.87 8.98
CA ILE A 257 -2.46 18.78 10.25
C ILE A 257 -3.41 19.23 11.35
N ASP A 258 -3.85 18.28 12.17
CA ASP A 258 -4.65 18.54 13.35
C ASP A 258 -3.80 18.38 14.61
N ILE A 259 -3.77 19.41 15.43
CA ILE A 259 -3.07 19.40 16.72
C ILE A 259 -4.08 19.67 17.83
N ALA A 260 -4.21 18.74 18.76
CA ALA A 260 -5.12 18.82 19.90
C ALA A 260 -6.61 19.10 19.51
N GLY A 261 -7.04 18.60 18.32
CA GLY A 261 -8.40 18.80 17.80
C GLY A 261 -8.59 20.12 17.03
N PHE A 262 -7.56 20.92 16.85
CA PHE A 262 -7.58 22.12 16.02
C PHE A 262 -6.90 21.84 14.68
N SER A 263 -7.62 22.08 13.58
CA SER A 263 -7.03 22.02 12.23
C SER A 263 -6.14 23.24 12.02
N ILE A 264 -4.82 23.03 12.09
CA ILE A 264 -3.83 24.10 11.92
C ILE A 264 -3.58 24.39 10.46
N MET A 265 -3.63 23.36 9.63
CA MET A 265 -3.39 23.48 8.20
C MET A 265 -4.16 22.43 7.45
N GLN A 266 -4.87 22.85 6.41
CA GLN A 266 -5.53 21.96 5.45
C GLN A 266 -5.24 22.43 4.03
N SER A 267 -4.66 21.56 3.21
CA SER A 267 -4.38 21.81 1.80
C SER A 267 -5.00 20.71 0.94
N ASN A 268 -6.20 20.99 0.42
CA ASN A 268 -6.95 20.04 -0.41
C ASN A 268 -6.68 20.20 -1.90
N GLU A 269 -5.97 21.27 -2.30
CA GLU A 269 -5.76 21.65 -3.69
C GLU A 269 -4.32 22.13 -3.91
N LEU A 270 -3.64 21.56 -4.89
CA LEU A 270 -2.23 21.87 -5.18
C LEU A 270 -2.01 23.32 -5.64
N HIS A 271 -2.97 23.91 -6.36
CA HIS A 271 -2.80 25.25 -6.96
C HIS A 271 -2.67 26.37 -5.92
N LYS A 272 -3.33 26.25 -4.76
CA LYS A 272 -3.28 27.25 -3.69
C LYS A 272 -1.87 27.42 -3.09
N PRO A 273 -1.23 26.35 -2.56
CA PRO A 273 0.13 26.49 -2.03
C PRO A 273 1.16 26.82 -3.13
N VAL A 274 0.96 26.39 -4.39
CA VAL A 274 1.81 26.78 -5.52
C VAL A 274 1.71 28.28 -5.79
N GLY A 275 0.49 28.85 -5.83
CA GLY A 275 0.28 30.27 -6.00
C GLY A 275 0.94 31.10 -4.88
N GLN A 276 0.76 30.70 -3.63
CA GLN A 276 1.40 31.33 -2.47
C GLN A 276 2.91 31.26 -2.54
N LEU A 277 3.48 30.10 -2.91
CA LEU A 277 4.93 29.93 -3.10
C LEU A 277 5.47 30.86 -4.20
N LEU A 278 4.78 30.94 -5.34
CA LEU A 278 5.18 31.84 -6.42
C LEU A 278 5.23 33.29 -5.99
N VAL A 279 4.21 33.77 -5.28
CA VAL A 279 4.17 35.14 -4.73
C VAL A 279 5.35 35.37 -3.78
N LEU A 280 5.63 34.45 -2.84
CA LEU A 280 6.74 34.56 -1.91
C LEU A 280 8.12 34.58 -2.63
N VAL A 281 8.29 33.74 -3.65
CA VAL A 281 9.51 33.69 -4.47
C VAL A 281 9.68 35.01 -5.26
N ILE A 282 8.61 35.55 -5.84
CA ILE A 282 8.65 36.85 -6.51
C ILE A 282 9.03 37.96 -5.53
N ILE A 283 8.40 38.03 -4.37
CA ILE A 283 8.75 38.99 -3.30
C ILE A 283 10.24 38.86 -2.95
N ARG A 284 10.71 37.63 -2.75
CA ARG A 284 12.12 37.34 -2.42
C ARG A 284 13.09 37.83 -3.49
N ILE A 285 12.76 37.62 -4.78
CA ILE A 285 13.58 38.07 -5.91
C ILE A 285 13.54 39.60 -6.03
N CYS A 286 12.38 40.20 -5.93
CA CYS A 286 12.22 41.65 -6.09
C CYS A 286 12.94 42.44 -4.98
N LEU A 287 12.76 42.02 -3.72
CA LEU A 287 13.32 42.74 -2.58
C LEU A 287 14.82 42.49 -2.35
N PHE A 288 15.32 41.31 -2.73
CA PHE A 288 16.70 40.88 -2.39
C PHE A 288 17.41 40.23 -3.59
N ARG A 289 17.32 40.89 -4.75
CA ARG A 289 17.87 40.40 -6.03
C ARG A 289 19.35 40.03 -5.95
N GLN A 290 20.18 40.87 -5.32
CA GLN A 290 21.61 40.62 -5.20
C GLN A 290 21.92 39.34 -4.41
N ASP A 291 21.29 39.14 -3.24
CA ASP A 291 21.48 37.95 -2.42
C ASP A 291 21.05 36.67 -3.18
N VAL A 292 19.95 36.74 -3.95
CA VAL A 292 19.51 35.63 -4.81
C VAL A 292 20.54 35.33 -5.88
N MET A 293 21.07 36.35 -6.56
CA MET A 293 22.10 36.19 -7.59
C MET A 293 23.41 35.64 -7.02
N ASP A 294 23.83 36.07 -5.84
CA ASP A 294 25.02 35.57 -5.18
C ASP A 294 24.86 34.09 -4.77
N LYS A 295 23.70 33.70 -4.22
CA LYS A 295 23.37 32.32 -3.94
C LYS A 295 23.35 31.47 -5.22
N LEU A 296 22.78 31.99 -6.30
CA LEU A 296 22.73 31.30 -7.60
C LEU A 296 24.14 31.10 -8.19
N ASN A 297 24.99 32.13 -8.10
CA ASN A 297 26.37 32.06 -8.55
C ASN A 297 27.22 31.11 -7.70
N SER A 298 27.02 31.08 -6.37
CA SER A 298 27.66 30.11 -5.50
C SER A 298 27.24 28.68 -5.80
N THR A 299 25.96 28.45 -6.06
CA THR A 299 25.43 27.15 -6.50
C THR A 299 26.00 26.72 -7.85
N LYS A 300 26.08 27.65 -8.84
CA LYS A 300 26.75 27.38 -10.13
C LYS A 300 28.22 27.00 -9.95
N ARG A 301 28.96 27.68 -9.06
CA ARG A 301 30.36 27.34 -8.74
C ARG A 301 30.45 25.94 -8.12
N LEU A 302 29.57 25.61 -7.18
CA LEU A 302 29.51 24.30 -6.53
C LEU A 302 29.25 23.19 -7.58
N ILE A 303 28.28 23.40 -8.48
CA ILE A 303 27.97 22.43 -9.55
C ILE A 303 29.16 22.28 -10.50
N ARG A 304 29.87 23.39 -10.84
CA ARG A 304 31.05 23.34 -11.71
C ARG A 304 32.25 22.67 -11.04
N SER A 305 32.43 22.83 -9.73
CA SER A 305 33.50 22.19 -8.96
C SER A 305 33.24 20.69 -8.70
N THR A 306 32.00 20.21 -8.89
CA THR A 306 31.66 18.80 -8.72
C THR A 306 32.25 17.98 -9.89
N ALA A 307 32.85 16.84 -9.56
CA ALA A 307 33.44 15.95 -10.56
C ALA A 307 32.43 15.62 -11.70
N PRO A 308 32.86 15.65 -12.98
CA PRO A 308 31.96 15.44 -14.14
C PRO A 308 31.12 14.16 -14.03
N LEU A 309 31.70 13.08 -13.52
CA LEU A 309 31.00 11.79 -13.31
C LEU A 309 29.85 11.91 -12.31
N ILE A 310 30.05 12.60 -11.20
CA ILE A 310 29.02 12.80 -10.17
C ILE A 310 27.92 13.71 -10.73
N ARG A 311 28.27 14.78 -11.44
CA ARG A 311 27.31 15.67 -12.10
C ARG A 311 26.44 14.91 -13.11
N ARG A 312 27.06 14.06 -13.93
CA ARG A 312 26.34 13.17 -14.85
C ARG A 312 25.38 12.25 -14.09
N SER A 313 25.83 11.65 -13.00
CA SER A 313 25.03 10.74 -12.19
C SER A 313 23.83 11.43 -11.54
N ILE A 314 24.00 12.66 -11.05
CA ILE A 314 22.90 13.48 -10.53
C ILE A 314 21.85 13.74 -11.62
N LEU A 315 22.31 14.15 -12.81
CA LEU A 315 21.40 14.39 -13.97
C LEU A 315 20.60 13.11 -14.32
N PHE A 316 21.27 11.95 -14.38
CA PHE A 316 20.60 10.68 -14.64
C PHE A 316 19.62 10.29 -13.52
N GLY A 317 19.92 10.62 -12.27
CA GLY A 317 18.99 10.45 -11.16
C GLY A 317 17.72 11.29 -11.31
N PHE A 318 17.86 12.55 -11.67
CA PHE A 318 16.73 13.43 -12.00
C PHE A 318 15.92 12.94 -13.21
N LEU A 319 16.60 12.49 -14.26
CA LEU A 319 15.94 11.94 -15.45
C LEU A 319 15.15 10.68 -15.09
N GLY A 320 15.74 9.78 -14.32
CA GLY A 320 15.04 8.59 -13.82
C GLY A 320 13.80 8.96 -13.00
N PHE A 321 13.93 9.91 -12.07
CA PHE A 321 12.81 10.41 -11.28
C PHE A 321 11.71 11.03 -12.16
N ALA A 322 12.07 11.87 -13.11
CA ALA A 322 11.11 12.49 -14.03
C ALA A 322 10.33 11.45 -14.85
N ILE A 323 11.01 10.42 -15.37
CA ILE A 323 10.36 9.31 -16.07
C ILE A 323 9.47 8.49 -15.13
N GLY A 324 9.95 8.16 -13.94
CA GLY A 324 9.18 7.37 -12.97
C GLY A 324 7.92 8.08 -12.49
N ILE A 325 7.96 9.39 -12.28
CA ILE A 325 6.84 10.21 -11.80
C ILE A 325 5.93 10.71 -12.95
N ALA A 326 6.33 10.51 -14.22
CA ALA A 326 5.62 11.04 -15.38
C ALA A 326 4.13 10.68 -15.42
N PRO A 327 3.68 9.44 -15.09
CA PRO A 327 2.25 9.12 -15.07
C PRO A 327 1.46 9.99 -14.09
N ARG A 328 2.06 10.29 -12.92
CA ARG A 328 1.43 11.18 -11.94
C ARG A 328 1.36 12.62 -12.45
N THR A 329 2.40 13.09 -13.10
CA THR A 329 2.41 14.44 -13.71
C THR A 329 1.39 14.53 -14.85
N ALA A 330 1.32 13.50 -15.70
CA ALA A 330 0.36 13.44 -16.79
C ALA A 330 -1.09 13.47 -16.31
N SER A 331 -1.42 12.82 -15.20
CA SER A 331 -2.78 12.82 -14.64
C SER A 331 -3.28 14.23 -14.25
N ILE A 332 -2.38 15.16 -13.94
CA ILE A 332 -2.74 16.56 -13.65
C ILE A 332 -3.22 17.25 -14.93
N PHE A 333 -2.58 16.97 -16.08
CA PHE A 333 -2.95 17.56 -17.37
C PHE A 333 -4.19 16.92 -17.99
N THR A 334 -4.53 15.68 -17.64
CA THR A 334 -5.77 15.01 -18.10
C THR A 334 -6.99 15.38 -17.24
N GLY A 335 -6.82 16.26 -16.26
CA GLY A 335 -7.92 16.69 -15.39
C GLY A 335 -8.32 15.63 -14.35
N GLU A 336 -7.55 14.57 -14.21
CA GLU A 336 -7.67 13.61 -13.12
C GLU A 336 -7.19 14.28 -11.82
N THR A 337 -7.85 15.39 -11.46
CA THR A 337 -7.47 16.12 -10.26
C THR A 337 -7.58 15.20 -9.05
N ILE A 338 -6.52 15.16 -8.27
CA ILE A 338 -6.54 14.59 -6.94
C ILE A 338 -7.57 15.42 -6.16
N ARG A 339 -8.83 14.95 -6.13
CA ARG A 339 -9.87 15.63 -5.35
C ARG A 339 -9.56 15.44 -3.89
N GLY A 340 -9.51 16.53 -3.15
CA GLY A 340 -9.31 16.57 -1.72
C GLY A 340 -10.31 15.67 -0.99
N GLY A 341 -9.88 15.08 0.11
CA GLY A 341 -10.65 14.21 0.99
C GLY A 341 -10.01 12.84 1.26
N GLN A 342 -8.96 12.47 0.53
CA GLN A 342 -8.18 11.26 0.79
C GLN A 342 -6.68 11.57 0.91
N GLY A 343 -6.34 12.79 1.35
CA GLY A 343 -4.98 13.18 1.69
C GLY A 343 -4.45 12.37 2.88
N PHE A 344 -3.15 12.42 3.09
CA PHE A 344 -2.53 11.92 4.31
C PHE A 344 -2.78 12.95 5.42
N ASP A 345 -3.85 12.75 6.19
CA ASP A 345 -4.14 13.59 7.33
C ASP A 345 -3.40 13.05 8.55
N VAL A 346 -2.66 13.94 9.20
CA VAL A 346 -1.86 13.66 10.38
C VAL A 346 -2.63 14.14 11.60
N ASP A 347 -2.82 13.25 12.54
CA ASP A 347 -3.54 13.53 13.79
C ASP A 347 -2.58 13.43 14.99
N PHE A 348 -2.36 14.56 15.64
CA PHE A 348 -1.58 14.67 16.86
C PHE A 348 -2.44 14.82 18.12
N VAL A 349 -3.70 14.35 18.08
CA VAL A 349 -4.54 14.26 19.27
C VAL A 349 -3.99 13.16 20.19
N PRO A 350 -3.58 13.47 21.43
CA PRO A 350 -2.91 12.50 22.32
C PRO A 350 -3.69 11.21 22.55
N THR A 351 -5.02 11.28 22.66
CA THR A 351 -5.89 10.12 22.84
C THR A 351 -5.83 9.18 21.63
N ASN A 352 -5.83 9.74 20.40
CA ASN A 352 -5.76 8.95 19.17
C ASN A 352 -4.38 8.33 18.99
N LEU A 353 -3.30 9.06 19.29
CA LEU A 353 -1.94 8.52 19.25
C LEU A 353 -1.78 7.34 20.20
N VAL A 354 -2.30 7.44 21.44
CA VAL A 354 -2.25 6.35 22.42
C VAL A 354 -3.09 5.16 21.95
N ASN A 355 -4.29 5.40 21.45
CA ASN A 355 -5.15 4.35 20.92
C ASN A 355 -4.52 3.63 19.71
N HIS A 356 -3.97 4.37 18.74
CA HIS A 356 -3.29 3.79 17.58
C HIS A 356 -2.05 3.00 18.00
N PHE A 357 -1.24 3.53 18.93
CA PHE A 357 -0.10 2.81 19.48
C PHE A 357 -0.54 1.50 20.15
N TRP A 358 -1.59 1.55 20.98
CA TRP A 358 -2.12 0.37 21.66
C TRP A 358 -2.64 -0.68 20.66
N GLN A 359 -3.48 -0.28 19.72
CA GLN A 359 -3.99 -1.15 18.66
C GLN A 359 -2.86 -1.74 17.81
N LEU A 360 -1.84 -0.93 17.48
CA LEU A 360 -0.67 -1.37 16.75
C LEU A 360 0.04 -2.52 17.47
N MET A 361 0.31 -2.36 18.78
CA MET A 361 1.05 -3.33 19.59
C MET A 361 0.24 -4.58 19.93
N THR A 362 -1.04 -4.42 20.24
CA THR A 362 -1.88 -5.54 20.74
C THR A 362 -2.60 -6.30 19.64
N HIS A 363 -2.84 -5.70 18.48
CA HIS A 363 -3.62 -6.31 17.41
C HIS A 363 -2.85 -6.42 16.10
N TYR A 364 -2.45 -5.30 15.49
CA TYR A 364 -1.97 -5.30 14.11
C TYR A 364 -0.58 -5.89 13.91
N ILE A 365 0.37 -5.67 14.82
CA ILE A 365 1.69 -6.33 14.77
C ILE A 365 1.54 -7.85 14.98
N PRO A 366 0.82 -8.33 16.02
CA PRO A 366 0.54 -9.77 16.15
C PRO A 366 -0.16 -10.36 14.91
N ASP A 367 -1.07 -9.64 14.27
CA ASP A 367 -1.78 -10.12 13.07
C ASP A 367 -0.83 -10.31 11.88
N VAL A 368 0.02 -9.31 11.57
CA VAL A 368 1.06 -9.44 10.52
C VAL A 368 2.00 -10.60 10.78
N LEU A 369 2.33 -10.86 12.04
CA LEU A 369 3.18 -11.98 12.45
C LEU A 369 2.43 -13.33 12.48
N GLY A 370 1.12 -13.32 12.26
CA GLY A 370 0.26 -14.51 12.31
C GLY A 370 -0.02 -15.03 13.72
N LEU A 371 0.18 -14.21 14.73
CA LEU A 371 0.02 -14.58 16.13
C LEU A 371 -1.36 -14.23 16.69
N TRP A 372 -2.10 -13.30 16.05
CA TRP A 372 -3.37 -12.80 16.58
C TRP A 372 -4.45 -13.89 16.67
N ALA A 373 -4.75 -14.54 15.55
CA ALA A 373 -5.78 -15.59 15.53
C ALA A 373 -5.41 -16.81 16.41
N PRO A 374 -4.15 -17.30 16.42
CA PRO A 374 -3.72 -18.32 17.37
C PRO A 374 -3.87 -17.93 18.83
N ILE A 375 -3.48 -16.70 19.19
CA ILE A 375 -3.61 -16.20 20.57
C ILE A 375 -5.08 -16.14 20.98
N LEU A 376 -5.99 -15.66 20.14
CA LEU A 376 -7.42 -15.64 20.44
C LEU A 376 -7.98 -17.06 20.68
N ARG A 377 -7.50 -18.06 19.96
CA ARG A 377 -7.91 -19.45 20.14
C ARG A 377 -7.42 -20.08 21.45
N LEU A 378 -6.40 -19.52 22.11
CA LEU A 378 -5.99 -19.96 23.45
C LEU A 378 -7.08 -19.74 24.50
N PHE A 379 -8.01 -18.83 24.23
CA PHE A 379 -9.17 -18.57 25.09
C PHE A 379 -10.41 -19.43 24.75
N ASP A 380 -10.33 -20.27 23.68
CA ASP A 380 -11.41 -21.20 23.30
C ASP A 380 -11.17 -22.55 24.04
N TYR A 381 -12.05 -22.87 25.00
CA TYR A 381 -11.86 -23.91 26.00
C TYR A 381 -11.83 -25.37 25.51
N ARG A 382 -11.74 -25.62 24.21
CA ARG A 382 -11.66 -26.98 23.67
C ARG A 382 -10.20 -27.48 23.67
N MET A 383 -9.74 -27.99 24.83
CA MET A 383 -8.41 -28.59 24.97
C MET A 383 -8.33 -29.93 24.21
N ASN A 384 -7.62 -29.95 23.08
CA ASN A 384 -7.26 -31.16 22.35
C ASN A 384 -5.74 -31.18 22.05
N LEU A 385 -5.25 -32.28 21.53
CA LEU A 385 -3.82 -32.44 21.19
C LEU A 385 -3.33 -31.30 20.24
N PHE A 386 -4.17 -30.87 19.30
CA PHE A 386 -3.86 -29.75 18.39
C PHE A 386 -3.72 -28.42 19.12
N TYR A 387 -4.44 -28.20 20.21
CA TYR A 387 -4.30 -27.01 21.05
C TYR A 387 -2.89 -26.93 21.66
N PHE A 388 -2.40 -28.02 22.26
CA PHE A 388 -1.08 -28.05 22.87
C PHE A 388 0.04 -27.92 21.83
N LEU A 389 -0.11 -28.60 20.68
CA LEU A 389 0.84 -28.44 19.58
C LEU A 389 0.89 -26.97 19.09
N ASN A 390 -0.25 -26.33 18.95
CA ASN A 390 -0.33 -24.95 18.50
C ASN A 390 0.28 -23.99 19.54
N LEU A 391 -0.01 -24.18 20.84
CA LEU A 391 0.60 -23.41 21.91
C LEU A 391 2.12 -23.54 21.91
N PHE A 392 2.63 -24.76 21.73
CA PHE A 392 4.07 -25.04 21.64
C PHE A 392 4.71 -24.32 20.44
N LEU A 393 4.08 -24.39 19.26
CA LEU A 393 4.55 -23.70 18.06
C LEU A 393 4.52 -22.17 18.21
N ILE A 394 3.45 -21.59 18.77
CA ILE A 394 3.35 -20.15 19.08
C ILE A 394 4.52 -19.74 19.98
N ALA A 395 4.79 -20.49 21.06
CA ALA A 395 5.88 -20.19 21.98
C ALA A 395 7.23 -20.18 21.26
N ILE A 396 7.50 -21.18 20.38
CA ILE A 396 8.72 -21.22 19.59
C ILE A 396 8.82 -20.00 18.66
N ILE A 397 7.76 -19.65 17.93
CA ILE A 397 7.75 -18.53 16.99
C ILE A 397 7.98 -17.21 17.72
N VAL A 398 7.30 -16.97 18.83
CA VAL A 398 7.48 -15.76 19.67
C VAL A 398 8.92 -15.67 20.17
N LEU A 399 9.49 -16.79 20.66
CA LEU A 399 10.87 -16.84 21.11
C LEU A 399 11.86 -16.58 19.96
N LEU A 400 11.63 -17.16 18.78
CA LEU A 400 12.48 -16.94 17.61
C LEU A 400 12.48 -15.46 17.18
N ILE A 401 11.30 -14.87 17.05
CA ILE A 401 11.16 -13.45 16.67
C ILE A 401 11.77 -12.56 17.75
N GLY A 402 11.40 -12.76 19.01
CA GLY A 402 11.92 -11.97 20.14
C GLY A 402 13.45 -12.04 20.23
N ARG A 403 14.04 -13.24 20.14
CA ARG A 403 15.49 -13.41 20.16
C ARG A 403 16.18 -12.80 18.95
N ALA A 404 15.57 -12.89 17.75
CA ALA A 404 16.10 -12.26 16.55
C ALA A 404 16.16 -10.72 16.69
N ILE A 405 15.08 -10.12 17.17
CA ILE A 405 14.99 -8.66 17.41
C ILE A 405 16.00 -8.23 18.48
N VAL A 406 16.00 -8.89 19.64
CA VAL A 406 16.95 -8.57 20.74
C VAL A 406 18.38 -8.68 20.29
N LEU A 407 18.74 -9.78 19.61
CA LEU A 407 20.10 -9.98 19.11
C LEU A 407 20.49 -8.88 18.11
N PHE A 408 19.60 -8.51 17.20
CA PHE A 408 19.86 -7.48 16.20
C PHE A 408 20.06 -6.11 16.86
N ILE A 409 19.18 -5.73 17.79
CA ILE A 409 19.27 -4.46 18.52
C ILE A 409 20.54 -4.42 19.36
N THR A 410 20.87 -5.47 20.10
CA THR A 410 22.07 -5.51 20.95
C THR A 410 23.35 -5.45 20.12
N THR A 411 23.40 -6.17 19.00
CA THR A 411 24.56 -6.15 18.10
C THR A 411 24.73 -4.77 17.43
N ARG A 412 23.64 -4.06 17.18
CA ARG A 412 23.59 -2.74 16.53
C ARG A 412 23.29 -1.60 17.50
N TRP A 413 23.51 -1.81 18.79
CA TRP A 413 23.14 -0.84 19.84
C TRP A 413 23.77 0.55 19.63
N LYS A 414 24.99 0.59 19.08
CA LYS A 414 25.64 1.85 18.71
C LYS A 414 24.85 2.56 17.61
N ASP A 415 24.50 1.85 16.53
CA ASP A 415 23.70 2.41 15.42
C ASP A 415 22.35 2.95 15.93
N VAL A 416 21.66 2.16 16.79
CA VAL A 416 20.40 2.59 17.43
C VAL A 416 20.59 3.90 18.18
N LYS A 417 21.58 3.98 19.09
CA LYS A 417 21.87 5.22 19.83
C LYS A 417 22.20 6.39 18.92
N ASP A 418 22.98 6.14 17.87
CA ASP A 418 23.42 7.21 16.96
C ASP A 418 22.27 7.71 16.09
N ILE A 419 21.32 6.83 15.66
CA ILE A 419 20.08 7.22 14.97
C ILE A 419 19.23 8.10 15.88
N PHE A 420 18.91 7.67 17.11
CA PHE A 420 18.07 8.44 18.03
C PHE A 420 18.73 9.77 18.47
N ARG A 421 20.05 9.82 18.51
CA ARG A 421 20.80 11.05 18.82
C ARG A 421 21.11 11.88 17.57
N LEU A 422 20.65 11.47 16.40
CA LEU A 422 20.95 12.10 15.11
C LEU A 422 22.47 12.31 14.92
N LYS A 423 23.28 11.33 15.30
CA LYS A 423 24.73 11.34 15.08
C LYS A 423 25.08 10.75 13.73
N ALA A 424 26.27 11.13 13.22
CA ALA A 424 26.78 10.52 12.00
C ALA A 424 26.98 9.02 12.16
N LEU A 425 26.52 8.27 11.15
CA LEU A 425 26.62 6.82 11.06
C LEU A 425 27.71 6.42 10.06
N SER A 426 28.45 5.36 10.37
CA SER A 426 29.14 4.61 9.34
C SER A 426 28.10 3.83 8.53
N PHE A 427 28.03 4.06 7.21
CA PHE A 427 27.01 3.40 6.37
C PHE A 427 27.16 1.88 6.40
N ASN A 428 26.05 1.21 6.70
CA ASN A 428 25.91 -0.25 6.62
C ASN A 428 24.52 -0.58 6.08
N PRO A 429 24.42 -1.41 5.02
CA PRO A 429 23.12 -1.79 4.45
C PRO A 429 22.11 -2.30 5.47
N ALA A 430 22.53 -3.04 6.50
CA ALA A 430 21.62 -3.57 7.51
C ALA A 430 20.90 -2.49 8.36
N GLN A 431 21.34 -1.23 8.32
CA GLN A 431 20.72 -0.14 9.09
C GLN A 431 19.29 0.16 8.64
N PHE A 432 18.90 -0.21 7.40
CA PHE A 432 17.50 -0.04 6.99
C PHE A 432 16.54 -0.88 7.84
N LEU A 433 16.99 -2.03 8.38
CA LEU A 433 16.20 -2.87 9.28
C LEU A 433 15.90 -2.19 10.63
N LEU A 434 16.58 -1.09 10.96
CA LEU A 434 16.26 -0.24 12.11
C LEU A 434 15.32 0.90 11.71
N VAL A 435 15.64 1.59 10.61
CA VAL A 435 14.95 2.83 10.23
C VAL A 435 13.57 2.56 9.65
N LEU A 436 13.43 1.58 8.76
CA LEU A 436 12.17 1.28 8.08
C LEU A 436 11.04 0.91 9.06
N PRO A 437 11.22 -0.01 10.04
CA PRO A 437 10.16 -0.32 11.00
C PRO A 437 9.72 0.89 11.83
N ILE A 438 10.68 1.72 12.25
CA ILE A 438 10.39 2.93 13.03
C ILE A 438 9.49 3.87 12.23
N LEU A 439 9.82 4.11 10.95
CA LEU A 439 9.02 4.98 10.09
C LEU A 439 7.65 4.41 9.79
N ILE A 440 7.53 3.09 9.58
CA ILE A 440 6.23 2.43 9.38
C ILE A 440 5.35 2.61 10.61
N CYS A 441 5.87 2.26 11.78
CA CYS A 441 5.11 2.39 13.03
C CYS A 441 4.73 3.85 13.30
N ALA A 442 5.67 4.79 13.12
CA ALA A 442 5.40 6.21 13.30
C ALA A 442 4.30 6.71 12.34
N ALA A 443 4.37 6.35 11.04
CA ALA A 443 3.37 6.75 10.06
C ALA A 443 1.98 6.21 10.42
N VAL A 444 1.87 4.97 10.89
CA VAL A 444 0.59 4.37 11.31
C VAL A 444 0.04 5.03 12.58
N ILE A 445 0.91 5.36 13.55
CA ILE A 445 0.48 5.99 14.81
C ILE A 445 -0.07 7.40 14.56
N VAL A 446 0.56 8.18 13.67
CA VAL A 446 0.16 9.57 13.41
C VAL A 446 -0.90 9.71 12.32
N SER A 447 -1.33 8.64 11.65
CA SER A 447 -2.37 8.70 10.63
C SER A 447 -3.74 8.97 11.28
N GLN A 448 -4.57 9.78 10.64
CA GLN A 448 -5.93 10.06 11.10
C GLN A 448 -6.85 8.84 10.99
N GLY A 449 -6.61 7.97 9.99
CA GLY A 449 -7.38 6.75 9.80
C GLY A 449 -6.97 5.64 10.78
N PRO A 450 -7.89 4.70 11.07
CA PRO A 450 -7.57 3.56 11.93
C PRO A 450 -6.42 2.74 11.33
N PRO A 451 -5.52 2.20 12.17
CA PRO A 451 -4.49 1.28 11.72
C PRO A 451 -5.10 0.13 10.91
N ALA A 452 -4.35 -0.40 9.95
CA ALA A 452 -4.74 -1.59 9.21
C ALA A 452 -3.52 -2.48 8.93
N THR A 453 -3.71 -3.79 8.98
CA THR A 453 -2.67 -4.80 8.75
C THR A 453 -1.91 -4.60 7.44
N ARG A 454 -2.59 -4.13 6.39
CA ARG A 454 -1.99 -3.84 5.08
C ARG A 454 -0.88 -2.79 5.12
N TYR A 455 -0.94 -1.81 6.02
CA TYR A 455 0.10 -0.78 6.18
C TYR A 455 1.35 -1.30 6.90
N LEU A 456 1.23 -2.40 7.63
CA LEU A 456 2.34 -3.04 8.33
C LEU A 456 3.00 -4.16 7.52
N PHE A 457 2.51 -4.44 6.31
CA PHE A 457 2.98 -5.53 5.48
C PHE A 457 4.51 -5.53 5.27
N PRO A 458 5.22 -4.41 5.07
CA PRO A 458 6.67 -4.43 4.94
C PRO A 458 7.41 -4.95 6.18
N LEU A 459 6.79 -4.90 7.38
CA LEU A 459 7.37 -5.46 8.60
C LEU A 459 7.54 -6.98 8.50
N HIS A 460 6.66 -7.66 7.76
CA HIS A 460 6.81 -9.09 7.49
C HIS A 460 8.17 -9.43 6.86
N GLY A 461 8.59 -8.66 5.85
CA GLY A 461 9.91 -8.83 5.23
C GLY A 461 11.05 -8.53 6.21
N VAL A 462 10.95 -7.46 6.98
CA VAL A 462 11.96 -7.09 7.99
C VAL A 462 12.10 -8.20 9.03
N VAL A 463 11.01 -8.69 9.60
CA VAL A 463 11.02 -9.77 10.60
C VAL A 463 11.57 -11.06 10.00
N SER A 464 11.15 -11.42 8.79
CA SER A 464 11.70 -12.59 8.09
C SER A 464 13.21 -12.50 7.89
N ILE A 465 13.75 -11.31 7.57
CA ILE A 465 15.19 -11.07 7.45
C ILE A 465 15.88 -11.25 8.81
N LEU A 466 15.35 -10.64 9.87
CA LEU A 466 15.93 -10.73 11.21
C LEU A 466 15.97 -12.18 11.71
N VAL A 467 14.87 -12.92 11.54
CA VAL A 467 14.79 -14.34 11.90
C VAL A 467 15.74 -15.16 11.07
N ALA A 468 15.86 -14.94 9.74
CA ALA A 468 16.79 -15.65 8.88
C ALA A 468 18.26 -15.44 9.30
N ILE A 469 18.66 -14.21 9.64
CA ILE A 469 19.99 -13.90 10.15
C ILE A 469 20.24 -14.62 11.49
N TYR A 470 19.26 -14.60 12.40
CA TYR A 470 19.36 -15.29 13.68
C TYR A 470 19.49 -16.81 13.50
N LEU A 471 18.69 -17.41 12.62
CA LEU A 471 18.75 -18.84 12.31
C LEU A 471 20.10 -19.25 11.75
N GLN A 472 20.75 -18.43 10.91
CA GLN A 472 22.10 -18.73 10.43
C GLN A 472 23.13 -18.71 11.57
N LYS A 473 22.97 -17.83 12.55
CA LYS A 473 23.81 -17.83 13.75
C LYS A 473 23.63 -19.12 14.56
N ILE A 474 22.39 -19.61 14.67
CA ILE A 474 22.10 -20.92 15.29
C ILE A 474 22.72 -22.05 14.47
N ARG A 475 22.61 -22.03 13.15
CA ARG A 475 23.14 -23.06 12.26
C ARG A 475 24.64 -23.29 12.47
N HIS A 476 25.42 -22.24 12.71
CA HIS A 476 26.84 -22.34 13.01
C HIS A 476 27.14 -23.08 14.34
N LYS A 477 26.19 -23.03 15.29
CA LYS A 477 26.30 -23.69 16.59
C LYS A 477 25.69 -25.10 16.58
N SER A 478 24.53 -25.24 15.95
CA SER A 478 23.77 -26.48 15.87
C SER A 478 22.90 -26.54 14.63
N LYS A 479 23.20 -27.44 13.71
CA LYS A 479 22.39 -27.71 12.52
C LYS A 479 21.00 -28.27 12.88
N ILE A 480 20.93 -29.07 13.96
CA ILE A 480 19.67 -29.67 14.44
C ILE A 480 18.68 -28.57 14.89
N PHE A 481 19.13 -27.65 15.73
CA PHE A 481 18.29 -26.55 16.17
C PHE A 481 17.87 -25.62 15.02
N PHE A 482 18.75 -25.37 14.04
CA PHE A 482 18.42 -24.64 12.83
C PHE A 482 17.28 -25.31 12.06
N THR A 483 17.44 -26.63 11.78
CA THR A 483 16.44 -27.40 11.05
C THR A 483 15.11 -27.45 11.82
N PHE A 484 15.16 -27.72 13.14
CA PHE A 484 13.99 -27.75 13.99
C PHE A 484 13.23 -26.40 13.97
N ALA A 485 13.93 -25.29 14.14
CA ALA A 485 13.30 -23.97 14.14
C ALA A 485 12.68 -23.59 12.77
N LEU A 486 13.34 -23.97 11.67
CA LEU A 486 12.82 -23.76 10.33
C LEU A 486 11.59 -24.61 10.05
N VAL A 487 11.62 -25.88 10.45
CA VAL A 487 10.47 -26.80 10.34
C VAL A 487 9.31 -26.30 11.21
N ALA A 488 9.57 -25.86 12.44
CA ALA A 488 8.55 -25.29 13.33
C ALA A 488 7.89 -24.06 12.69
N TRP A 489 8.64 -23.17 12.05
CA TRP A 489 8.09 -22.03 11.32
C TRP A 489 7.17 -22.47 10.17
N CYS A 490 7.65 -23.38 9.32
CA CYS A 490 6.87 -23.89 8.20
C CYS A 490 5.60 -24.62 8.66
N MET A 491 5.71 -25.44 9.70
CA MET A 491 4.55 -26.14 10.29
C MET A 491 3.54 -25.17 10.88
N PHE A 492 3.98 -24.20 11.68
CA PHE A 492 3.10 -23.18 12.26
C PHE A 492 2.32 -22.46 11.16
N SER A 493 3.02 -21.90 10.16
CA SER A 493 2.38 -21.16 9.06
C SER A 493 1.42 -22.05 8.25
N SER A 494 1.78 -23.32 8.01
CA SER A 494 0.94 -24.27 7.26
C SER A 494 -0.31 -24.65 8.03
N ILE A 495 -0.19 -24.92 9.34
CA ILE A 495 -1.32 -25.27 10.22
C ILE A 495 -2.29 -24.09 10.30
N GLU A 496 -1.77 -22.88 10.54
CA GLU A 496 -2.59 -21.67 10.63
C GLU A 496 -3.33 -21.39 9.32
N THR A 497 -2.64 -21.52 8.18
CA THR A 497 -3.22 -21.36 6.86
C THR A 497 -4.31 -22.41 6.60
N TYR A 498 -4.05 -23.67 6.91
CA TYR A 498 -5.03 -24.75 6.77
C TYR A 498 -6.28 -24.51 7.65
N GLN A 499 -6.09 -24.13 8.91
CA GLN A 499 -7.19 -23.79 9.80
C GLN A 499 -8.01 -22.59 9.29
N GLY A 500 -7.35 -21.58 8.72
CA GLY A 500 -8.01 -20.46 8.06
C GLY A 500 -8.92 -20.95 6.92
N TYR A 501 -8.43 -21.84 6.08
CA TYR A 501 -9.20 -22.41 4.96
C TYR A 501 -10.34 -23.32 5.43
N VAL A 502 -10.14 -24.09 6.50
CA VAL A 502 -11.22 -24.91 7.08
C VAL A 502 -12.31 -24.02 7.69
N LYS A 503 -11.92 -22.98 8.42
CA LYS A 503 -12.88 -22.02 9.02
C LYS A 503 -13.71 -21.29 7.96
N SER A 504 -13.09 -20.94 6.83
CA SER A 504 -13.79 -20.31 5.71
C SER A 504 -14.61 -21.29 4.85
N GLY A 505 -14.56 -22.60 5.14
CA GLY A 505 -15.26 -23.64 4.37
C GLY A 505 -14.61 -24.01 3.05
N MET A 506 -13.46 -23.38 2.68
CA MET A 506 -12.76 -23.66 1.43
C MET A 506 -12.06 -25.01 1.40
N VAL A 507 -11.80 -25.60 2.57
CA VAL A 507 -11.19 -26.91 2.70
C VAL A 507 -11.97 -27.74 3.70
N ARG A 508 -12.28 -28.99 3.32
CA ARG A 508 -12.90 -29.97 4.20
C ARG A 508 -12.26 -31.34 3.96
N ASN A 509 -11.81 -32.01 5.03
CA ASN A 509 -11.14 -33.30 4.94
C ASN A 509 -10.00 -33.33 3.91
N PHE A 510 -9.12 -32.32 3.94
CA PHE A 510 -7.99 -32.10 3.03
C PHE A 510 -8.38 -31.90 1.54
N SER A 511 -9.67 -31.86 1.21
CA SER A 511 -10.13 -31.57 -0.15
C SER A 511 -10.52 -30.10 -0.27
N ILE A 512 -10.15 -29.46 -1.39
CA ILE A 512 -10.57 -28.10 -1.70
C ILE A 512 -12.02 -28.15 -2.18
N ILE A 513 -12.85 -27.31 -1.59
CA ILE A 513 -14.27 -27.19 -1.92
C ILE A 513 -14.45 -25.89 -2.68
N LYS A 514 -15.11 -25.97 -3.83
CA LYS A 514 -15.60 -24.78 -4.53
C LYS A 514 -16.89 -24.33 -3.85
N LEU A 515 -16.83 -23.18 -3.21
CA LEU A 515 -17.97 -22.59 -2.53
C LEU A 515 -18.91 -21.92 -3.55
N PRO A 516 -20.23 -21.92 -3.30
CA PRO A 516 -21.16 -21.18 -4.14
C PRO A 516 -20.88 -19.68 -4.06
N ASP A 517 -20.88 -19.00 -5.18
CA ASP A 517 -20.74 -17.57 -5.24
C ASP A 517 -22.01 -16.87 -4.73
N HIS A 518 -21.85 -15.90 -3.85
CA HIS A 518 -22.97 -15.13 -3.26
C HIS A 518 -23.73 -14.32 -4.32
N TYR A 519 -23.04 -13.84 -5.34
CA TYR A 519 -23.62 -12.96 -6.36
C TYR A 519 -24.20 -13.71 -7.56
N SER A 520 -23.82 -14.97 -7.80
CA SER A 520 -24.27 -15.75 -8.96
C SER A 520 -25.79 -15.85 -9.03
N LYS A 521 -26.46 -16.12 -7.91
CA LYS A 521 -27.94 -16.23 -7.87
C LYS A 521 -28.66 -14.91 -8.17
N ILE A 522 -28.08 -13.79 -7.72
CA ILE A 522 -28.65 -12.46 -8.03
C ILE A 522 -28.46 -12.16 -9.51
N LEU A 523 -27.29 -12.43 -10.05
CA LEU A 523 -26.99 -12.20 -11.46
C LEU A 523 -27.83 -13.13 -12.35
N GLU A 524 -28.01 -14.37 -11.94
CA GLU A 524 -28.91 -15.31 -12.61
C GLU A 524 -30.35 -14.78 -12.62
N PHE A 525 -30.86 -14.32 -11.48
CA PHE A 525 -32.16 -13.67 -11.37
C PHE A 525 -32.28 -12.46 -12.30
N CYS A 526 -31.27 -11.56 -12.29
CA CYS A 526 -31.24 -10.39 -13.17
C CYS A 526 -31.30 -10.80 -14.64
N ASN A 527 -30.53 -11.82 -15.04
CA ASN A 527 -30.53 -12.34 -16.43
C ASN A 527 -31.88 -12.94 -16.81
N GLN A 528 -32.52 -13.78 -15.95
CA GLN A 528 -33.83 -14.38 -16.20
C GLN A 528 -34.92 -13.32 -16.36
N HIS A 529 -34.85 -12.23 -15.62
CA HIS A 529 -35.82 -11.13 -15.67
C HIS A 529 -35.40 -9.98 -16.59
N LYS A 530 -34.30 -10.15 -17.36
CA LYS A 530 -33.77 -9.12 -18.28
C LYS A 530 -33.43 -7.78 -17.61
N ILE A 531 -33.04 -7.82 -16.36
CA ILE A 531 -32.62 -6.63 -15.60
C ILE A 531 -31.17 -6.31 -16.00
N LEU A 532 -30.99 -5.27 -16.80
CA LEU A 532 -29.66 -4.82 -17.28
C LEU A 532 -29.08 -3.72 -16.40
N HIS A 533 -29.94 -2.99 -15.67
CA HIS A 533 -29.55 -1.83 -14.87
C HIS A 533 -30.12 -1.97 -13.45
N ALA A 534 -29.32 -1.73 -12.43
CA ALA A 534 -29.78 -1.78 -11.05
C ALA A 534 -29.03 -0.77 -10.15
N TYR A 535 -29.63 -0.49 -9.00
CA TYR A 535 -28.96 0.25 -7.91
C TYR A 535 -28.83 -0.67 -6.71
N SER A 536 -27.67 -0.65 -6.01
CA SER A 536 -27.44 -1.46 -4.83
C SER A 536 -26.43 -0.80 -3.88
N ASP A 537 -26.05 -1.52 -2.82
CA ASP A 537 -24.94 -1.13 -1.94
C ASP A 537 -23.59 -1.22 -2.66
N TYR A 538 -22.55 -0.71 -1.99
CA TYR A 538 -21.18 -0.64 -2.50
C TYR A 538 -20.63 -2.00 -2.97
N ASP A 539 -20.75 -3.02 -2.12
CA ASP A 539 -20.22 -4.36 -2.41
C ASP A 539 -20.94 -4.99 -3.60
N THR A 540 -22.28 -4.98 -3.56
CA THR A 540 -23.12 -5.60 -4.61
C THR A 540 -22.93 -4.86 -5.94
N SER A 541 -22.81 -3.55 -5.93
CA SER A 541 -22.63 -2.75 -7.15
C SER A 541 -21.29 -3.06 -7.84
N ALA A 542 -20.21 -3.05 -7.08
CA ALA A 542 -18.87 -3.28 -7.61
C ALA A 542 -18.67 -4.73 -8.08
N ILE A 543 -18.97 -5.69 -7.19
CA ILE A 543 -18.73 -7.11 -7.44
C ILE A 543 -19.70 -7.66 -8.48
N GLY A 544 -21.00 -7.31 -8.39
CA GLY A 544 -22.03 -7.77 -9.33
C GLY A 544 -21.76 -7.28 -10.75
N THR A 545 -21.39 -6.02 -10.94
CA THR A 545 -21.00 -5.48 -12.24
C THR A 545 -19.81 -6.23 -12.84
N PHE A 546 -18.77 -6.49 -12.03
CA PHE A 546 -17.59 -7.22 -12.49
C PHE A 546 -17.90 -8.68 -12.86
N LEU A 547 -18.56 -9.41 -11.97
CA LEU A 547 -18.86 -10.83 -12.18
C LEU A 547 -19.85 -11.05 -13.34
N SER A 548 -20.75 -10.08 -13.61
CA SER A 548 -21.60 -10.11 -14.81
C SER A 548 -20.83 -9.73 -16.09
N LYS A 549 -19.55 -9.40 -16.01
CA LYS A 549 -18.73 -8.86 -17.11
C LYS A 549 -19.35 -7.61 -17.75
N GLY A 550 -20.03 -6.78 -16.95
CA GLY A 550 -20.72 -5.59 -17.38
C GLY A 550 -22.09 -5.81 -18.04
N ASN A 551 -22.56 -7.06 -18.17
CA ASN A 551 -23.90 -7.35 -18.71
C ASN A 551 -25.01 -6.79 -17.82
N VAL A 552 -24.82 -6.84 -16.49
CA VAL A 552 -25.69 -6.18 -15.52
C VAL A 552 -24.89 -5.02 -14.92
N GLN A 553 -25.29 -3.80 -15.21
CA GLN A 553 -24.67 -2.60 -14.67
C GLN A 553 -25.37 -2.22 -13.37
N ILE A 554 -24.65 -2.35 -12.25
CA ILE A 554 -25.19 -2.03 -10.93
C ILE A 554 -24.50 -0.78 -10.41
N ALA A 555 -25.26 0.29 -10.17
CA ALA A 555 -24.75 1.51 -9.58
C ALA A 555 -24.94 1.51 -8.06
N GLU A 556 -24.05 2.19 -7.37
CA GLU A 556 -24.13 2.36 -5.92
C GLU A 556 -25.16 3.44 -5.57
N TYR A 557 -26.02 3.18 -4.57
CA TYR A 557 -27.01 4.16 -4.10
C TYR A 557 -26.50 5.04 -2.96
N THR A 558 -25.33 4.78 -2.39
CA THR A 558 -24.74 5.61 -1.33
C THR A 558 -24.05 6.87 -1.89
N LYS A 559 -23.71 7.81 -0.98
CA LYS A 559 -23.06 9.08 -1.35
C LYS A 559 -21.53 8.98 -1.39
N THR A 560 -20.98 7.90 -1.92
CA THR A 560 -19.53 7.80 -2.08
C THR A 560 -19.05 8.49 -3.36
N VAL A 561 -17.76 8.84 -3.41
CA VAL A 561 -17.16 9.44 -4.62
C VAL A 561 -17.28 8.49 -5.83
N TRP A 562 -17.27 7.19 -5.60
CA TRP A 562 -17.48 6.15 -6.60
C TRP A 562 -18.91 6.15 -7.16
N ALA A 563 -19.89 6.42 -6.32
CA ALA A 563 -21.28 6.45 -6.71
C ALA A 563 -21.56 7.39 -7.89
N TYR A 564 -20.81 8.47 -8.04
CA TYR A 564 -21.01 9.44 -9.12
C TYR A 564 -20.89 8.83 -10.52
N LYS A 565 -19.77 8.12 -10.81
CA LYS A 565 -19.55 7.55 -12.16
C LYS A 565 -20.45 6.36 -12.46
N SER A 566 -20.72 5.51 -11.46
CA SER A 566 -21.65 4.41 -11.63
C SER A 566 -23.07 4.94 -11.88
N LYS A 567 -23.47 6.04 -11.24
CA LYS A 567 -24.76 6.71 -11.43
C LYS A 567 -24.85 7.41 -12.79
N GLU A 568 -23.78 8.05 -13.26
CA GLU A 568 -23.74 8.66 -14.60
C GLU A 568 -24.02 7.63 -15.70
N ARG A 569 -23.53 6.38 -15.56
CA ARG A 569 -23.78 5.29 -16.50
C ARG A 569 -25.25 4.89 -16.57
N LEU A 570 -25.98 5.02 -15.47
CA LEU A 570 -27.41 4.71 -15.39
C LEU A 570 -28.29 5.97 -15.55
N ALA A 571 -27.71 7.15 -15.70
CA ALA A 571 -28.46 8.37 -15.94
C ALA A 571 -29.28 8.26 -17.23
N GLY A 572 -30.58 8.52 -17.15
CA GLY A 572 -31.50 8.45 -18.29
C GLY A 572 -31.98 7.03 -18.66
N LYS A 573 -31.61 5.99 -17.93
CA LYS A 573 -32.17 4.64 -18.11
C LYS A 573 -33.48 4.54 -17.33
N ASP A 574 -34.59 4.37 -18.03
CA ASP A 574 -35.93 4.30 -17.40
C ASP A 574 -36.25 2.92 -16.82
N ASP A 575 -35.61 1.86 -17.35
CA ASP A 575 -35.77 0.51 -16.84
C ASP A 575 -34.59 0.15 -15.92
N PHE A 576 -34.86 0.15 -14.61
CA PHE A 576 -33.91 -0.20 -13.58
C PHE A 576 -34.53 -1.01 -12.45
N ALA A 577 -33.71 -1.72 -11.70
CA ALA A 577 -34.10 -2.39 -10.46
C ALA A 577 -33.38 -1.79 -9.25
N ILE A 578 -33.90 -2.04 -8.06
CA ILE A 578 -33.25 -1.74 -6.78
C ILE A 578 -32.98 -3.08 -6.09
N ILE A 579 -31.73 -3.35 -5.78
CA ILE A 579 -31.29 -4.56 -5.08
C ILE A 579 -30.86 -4.17 -3.66
N VAL A 580 -31.55 -4.71 -2.65
CA VAL A 580 -31.38 -4.34 -1.24
C VAL A 580 -30.99 -5.57 -0.42
N ARG A 581 -29.86 -5.52 0.27
CA ARG A 581 -29.36 -6.58 1.15
C ARG A 581 -29.78 -6.39 2.62
N ASN A 582 -30.10 -5.17 3.03
CA ASN A 582 -30.33 -4.81 4.44
C ASN A 582 -31.82 -4.57 4.70
N GLU A 583 -32.39 -5.20 5.76
CA GLU A 583 -33.78 -5.01 6.15
C GLU A 583 -34.15 -3.55 6.53
N SER A 584 -33.20 -2.79 7.09
CA SER A 584 -33.47 -1.39 7.42
C SER A 584 -33.60 -0.53 6.16
N ALA A 585 -32.73 -0.72 5.17
CA ALA A 585 -32.85 -0.09 3.87
C ALA A 585 -34.10 -0.58 3.12
N LEU A 586 -34.44 -1.88 3.23
CA LEU A 586 -35.68 -2.44 2.69
C LEU A 586 -36.92 -1.67 3.16
N LYS A 587 -37.06 -1.45 4.48
CA LYS A 587 -38.23 -0.74 5.04
C LYS A 587 -38.35 0.69 4.49
N ASN A 588 -37.25 1.38 4.34
CA ASN A 588 -37.22 2.74 3.82
C ASN A 588 -37.66 2.80 2.35
N TYR A 589 -37.11 1.93 1.49
CA TYR A 589 -37.52 1.87 0.08
C TYR A 589 -38.94 1.39 -0.07
N GLN A 590 -39.36 0.36 0.65
CA GLN A 590 -40.71 -0.18 0.58
C GLN A 590 -41.75 0.88 0.99
N LYS A 591 -41.52 1.61 2.07
CA LYS A 591 -42.40 2.69 2.50
C LYS A 591 -42.58 3.77 1.42
N TYR A 592 -41.48 4.11 0.71
CA TYR A 592 -41.55 5.09 -0.38
C TYR A 592 -42.34 4.53 -1.58
N LEU A 593 -42.02 3.27 -1.98
CA LEU A 593 -42.65 2.61 -3.12
C LEU A 593 -44.18 2.46 -2.92
N ASP A 594 -44.58 1.99 -1.73
CA ASP A 594 -46.00 1.81 -1.38
C ASP A 594 -46.79 3.11 -1.36
N GLY A 595 -46.13 4.25 -1.00
CA GLY A 595 -46.80 5.56 -0.90
C GLY A 595 -46.81 6.37 -2.21
N ASN A 596 -45.96 6.02 -3.21
CA ASN A 596 -45.77 6.91 -4.38
C ASN A 596 -45.91 6.23 -5.74
N LEU A 597 -45.96 4.90 -5.80
CA LEU A 597 -46.06 4.17 -7.06
C LEU A 597 -47.39 3.40 -7.14
N HIS A 598 -47.93 3.28 -8.35
CA HIS A 598 -49.17 2.53 -8.61
C HIS A 598 -48.92 1.02 -8.51
N SER A 599 -47.79 0.52 -8.99
CA SER A 599 -47.40 -0.87 -8.84
C SER A 599 -45.88 -1.04 -9.04
N TYR A 600 -45.34 -2.08 -8.45
CA TYR A 600 -43.96 -2.55 -8.65
C TYR A 600 -43.88 -4.05 -8.36
N SER A 601 -42.85 -4.71 -8.89
CA SER A 601 -42.54 -6.11 -8.57
C SER A 601 -41.54 -6.18 -7.41
N LYS A 602 -41.83 -7.02 -6.41
CA LYS A 602 -40.91 -7.33 -5.31
C LYS A 602 -40.60 -8.82 -5.33
N ASN A 603 -39.34 -9.15 -5.52
CA ASN A 603 -38.85 -10.51 -5.53
C ASN A 603 -37.84 -10.72 -4.41
N ILE A 604 -37.80 -11.94 -3.88
CA ILE A 604 -36.89 -12.33 -2.82
C ILE A 604 -35.93 -13.39 -3.39
N VAL A 605 -34.65 -13.05 -3.42
CA VAL A 605 -33.58 -13.96 -3.87
C VAL A 605 -32.79 -14.42 -2.65
N LYS A 606 -32.95 -15.70 -2.30
CA LYS A 606 -32.20 -16.32 -1.20
C LYS A 606 -30.84 -16.80 -1.70
N VAL A 607 -29.78 -16.36 -1.04
CA VAL A 607 -28.40 -16.67 -1.38
C VAL A 607 -27.76 -17.51 -0.28
N GLY A 608 -27.14 -18.62 -0.66
CA GLY A 608 -26.26 -19.40 0.20
C GLY A 608 -26.90 -20.56 0.97
N ASN A 609 -26.09 -21.58 1.27
CA ASN A 609 -26.38 -22.66 2.19
C ASN A 609 -25.73 -22.29 3.53
N GLY A 610 -26.52 -21.78 4.49
CA GLY A 610 -26.08 -21.57 5.87
C GLY A 610 -25.95 -20.13 6.35
N ILE A 611 -25.76 -19.14 5.49
CA ILE A 611 -25.96 -17.73 5.82
C ILE A 611 -27.25 -17.33 5.12
N ASN A 612 -28.28 -16.97 5.89
CA ASN A 612 -29.58 -16.53 5.36
C ASN A 612 -29.45 -15.10 4.79
N GLU A 613 -28.57 -14.90 3.82
CA GLU A 613 -28.53 -13.65 3.08
C GLU A 613 -29.69 -13.64 2.08
N VAL A 614 -30.52 -12.64 2.23
CA VAL A 614 -31.71 -12.43 1.43
C VAL A 614 -31.56 -11.10 0.72
N TYR A 615 -31.66 -11.14 -0.60
CA TYR A 615 -31.73 -9.94 -1.40
C TYR A 615 -33.17 -9.69 -1.82
N TYR A 616 -33.58 -8.43 -1.71
CA TYR A 616 -34.87 -7.96 -2.16
C TYR A 616 -34.67 -7.19 -3.45
N VAL A 617 -35.31 -7.65 -4.54
CA VAL A 617 -35.21 -7.02 -5.84
C VAL A 617 -36.52 -6.36 -6.17
N PHE A 618 -36.52 -5.04 -6.27
CA PHE A 618 -37.66 -4.24 -6.72
C PHE A 618 -37.44 -3.85 -8.18
N SER A 619 -38.45 -4.09 -9.01
CA SER A 619 -38.37 -3.81 -10.45
C SER A 619 -39.76 -3.49 -11.02
N SER A 620 -39.81 -3.18 -12.33
CA SER A 620 -41.05 -2.95 -13.07
C SER A 620 -41.92 -1.84 -12.44
N PHE A 621 -41.30 -0.71 -12.11
CA PHE A 621 -41.98 0.41 -11.47
C PHE A 621 -42.99 1.05 -12.41
N LYS A 622 -44.26 1.17 -11.97
CA LYS A 622 -45.33 1.85 -12.68
C LYS A 622 -45.86 2.98 -11.80
N GLY A 623 -45.83 4.19 -12.32
CA GLY A 623 -46.29 5.38 -11.62
C GLY A 623 -46.15 6.61 -12.50
N GLU A 624 -46.53 7.76 -11.97
CA GLU A 624 -46.23 9.02 -12.64
C GLU A 624 -44.75 9.24 -12.83
N LYS A 625 -44.34 9.80 -13.97
CA LYS A 625 -42.95 10.05 -14.30
C LYS A 625 -42.23 10.80 -13.17
N GLY A 626 -42.88 11.79 -12.57
CA GLY A 626 -42.34 12.54 -11.44
C GLY A 626 -42.11 11.73 -10.17
N ALA A 627 -42.89 10.64 -9.93
CA ALA A 627 -42.66 9.74 -8.80
C ALA A 627 -41.43 8.82 -9.03
N ILE A 628 -41.23 8.34 -10.25
CA ILE A 628 -40.05 7.54 -10.65
C ILE A 628 -38.80 8.41 -10.62
N ASP A 629 -38.86 9.67 -11.08
CA ASP A 629 -37.72 10.60 -11.02
C ASP A 629 -37.36 10.97 -9.56
N ARG A 630 -38.35 11.11 -8.67
CA ARG A 630 -38.12 11.30 -7.22
C ARG A 630 -37.51 10.03 -6.59
N LEU A 631 -37.99 8.85 -6.97
CA LEU A 631 -37.35 7.59 -6.51
C LEU A 631 -35.88 7.56 -6.93
N ARG A 632 -35.60 7.90 -8.18
CA ARG A 632 -34.23 8.01 -8.69
C ARG A 632 -33.42 9.06 -7.91
N SER A 633 -33.99 10.23 -7.64
CA SER A 633 -33.31 11.26 -6.85
C SER A 633 -33.06 10.85 -5.40
N LEU A 634 -33.92 10.07 -4.78
CA LEU A 634 -33.72 9.48 -3.45
C LEU A 634 -32.58 8.45 -3.42
N ILE A 635 -32.42 7.69 -4.51
CA ILE A 635 -31.36 6.71 -4.66
C ILE A 635 -30.02 7.41 -4.97
N VAL A 636 -30.05 8.45 -5.77
CA VAL A 636 -28.86 9.16 -6.26
C VAL A 636 -28.44 10.31 -5.32
N GLY A 637 -29.38 10.90 -4.58
CA GLY A 637 -29.19 12.07 -3.71
C GLY A 637 -28.55 11.80 -2.41
#